data_3746c30a8176dc402f9b1eefa7bda33a
#
_entry.id   3746c30a8176dc402f9b1eefa7bda33a
#
_cell.length_a   1.000
_cell.length_b   1.000
_cell.length_c   1.000
_cell.angle_alpha   90.00
_cell.angle_beta   90.00
_cell.angle_gamma   90.00
#
_symmetry.space_group_name_H-M   'P 1'
#
loop_
_entity.id
_entity.type
_entity.pdbx_description
1 polymer ?
#
loop_
_entity_poly.entity_id
_entity_poly.type
_entity_poly.pdbx_seq_one_letter_code
_entity_poly.pdbx_strand_id
1 'polypeptide(L)'
;MYSYTFDETTGGLLLNSTPTNFSKEPRPVYAAEMTLLGFHQFWDYEDQNETPYMWAEANTYWYRAKQIAKTKGGDLYNAPELMPIRGEDGSILFGKDGGHRLQPIDIPAMCEKNKDLLTIIENSTVKLIVKAYEKHKAKLDIFHVAFSGGKDSAVLLDLVKKALPQDGFVVIFGDTGMEFPDTYETVEHTRKQCEAEGIPFYVARSHFDPEESWKLFGPPARVLRWCCSVHKSTPQTIKMREITGKNDYVGMDFVGVRAHESVARSKYEFENVGKKQKGQHSYNPILEWTSAEIWLYIYANGVYVNNAYKEGNSRAGCLFCPMSGGASDYFRRNSYTAEIDRYIDYIKTSYNSKDPKQANSYLTNGGWNARNNGRDLAQNPFRCIENVTNKNITITVIEPTTDWQEWMKTIGPVLKTDNGYSVKFEGQYIDFSLTETDKGYIVSIPENISKDNPKFSKLFRQVFRKAAYCGACRVCETNCRKGCISFIDGKVKIENCINCHQCHDIDSGCLLFHSLRHPQGGGKPMKSLNSFADHAPKRDWLVSFFDLKEDFFTEHSLGPMMYDMFRRFLRDAGLNDKNHFTPFAELISEIGWETDTALGLMLVNLAMENPQIAWYINNFELGYYYERTNVEEMLTALDVKPKDAKSIVKAYKRITDTPFGTTLNFGYVTDEDDLVRSKCNMSDARVLLYALYKFAEKCNDYKEFHLSYLYDESVERDGISPVRIFGLTDEEELKSLLLGLSAQYPEFINATFTNDLQTITLRDKTSEDVLDLFREDI
;
A
#
# COMPACT_ATOMS: atom_id res chain seq x y z
N MET A 1 13.50 -19.99 -16.48
CA MET A 1 13.57 -19.85 -15.01
C MET A 1 14.18 -21.09 -14.41
N TYR A 2 15.37 -20.97 -13.80
CA TYR A 2 16.11 -22.06 -13.23
C TYR A 2 16.30 -21.88 -11.73
N SER A 3 16.31 -22.97 -10.97
CA SER A 3 16.75 -22.98 -9.58
C SER A 3 18.24 -22.70 -9.49
N TYR A 4 18.71 -22.30 -8.33
CA TYR A 4 20.13 -22.07 -8.07
C TYR A 4 20.56 -22.68 -6.74
N THR A 5 21.86 -22.91 -6.62
CA THR A 5 22.55 -23.26 -5.36
C THR A 5 23.74 -22.33 -5.17
N PHE A 6 24.24 -22.24 -3.95
CA PHE A 6 25.48 -21.54 -3.66
C PHE A 6 26.66 -22.45 -3.94
N ASP A 7 27.64 -21.94 -4.66
CA ASP A 7 28.84 -22.68 -5.02
C ASP A 7 29.97 -22.45 -4.01
N GLU A 8 30.39 -23.49 -3.33
CA GLU A 8 31.46 -23.42 -2.32
C GLU A 8 32.79 -22.96 -2.91
N THR A 9 33.11 -23.37 -4.13
CA THR A 9 34.44 -23.14 -4.75
C THR A 9 34.62 -21.69 -5.19
N THR A 10 33.66 -21.13 -5.88
CA THR A 10 33.70 -19.72 -6.35
C THR A 10 33.15 -18.74 -5.35
N GLY A 11 32.34 -19.18 -4.37
CA GLY A 11 31.53 -18.33 -3.50
C GLY A 11 30.34 -17.73 -4.19
N GLY A 12 30.07 -18.08 -5.44
CA GLY A 12 29.02 -17.55 -6.30
C GLY A 12 27.74 -18.37 -6.30
N LEU A 13 26.88 -18.08 -7.28
CA LEU A 13 25.66 -18.83 -7.58
C LEU A 13 25.93 -19.83 -8.70
N LEU A 14 25.28 -20.99 -8.63
CA LEU A 14 25.26 -22.00 -9.68
C LEU A 14 23.81 -22.30 -10.06
N LEU A 15 23.45 -22.04 -11.32
CA LEU A 15 22.16 -22.42 -11.87
C LEU A 15 22.07 -23.93 -12.06
N ASN A 16 20.90 -24.46 -11.74
CA ASN A 16 20.61 -25.89 -11.96
C ASN A 16 19.66 -26.01 -13.16
N SER A 17 19.72 -27.10 -13.89
CA SER A 17 18.83 -27.38 -15.03
C SER A 17 17.36 -27.61 -14.62
N THR A 18 17.05 -27.65 -13.33
CA THR A 18 15.72 -27.89 -12.81
C THR A 18 14.96 -26.57 -12.74
N PRO A 19 13.79 -26.43 -13.38
CA PRO A 19 12.94 -25.27 -13.24
C PRO A 19 12.46 -25.07 -11.82
N THR A 20 12.20 -23.81 -11.42
CA THR A 20 11.61 -23.49 -10.13
C THR A 20 10.41 -22.57 -10.29
N ASN A 21 9.36 -22.83 -9.52
CA ASN A 21 8.21 -21.94 -9.43
C ASN A 21 8.35 -20.90 -8.32
N PHE A 22 9.39 -21.03 -7.48
CA PHE A 22 9.70 -20.14 -6.39
C PHE A 22 11.18 -19.83 -6.36
N SER A 23 11.53 -18.56 -6.35
CA SER A 23 12.92 -18.11 -6.16
C SER A 23 12.95 -17.15 -4.99
N LYS A 24 13.87 -17.41 -4.07
CA LYS A 24 14.32 -16.35 -3.16
C LYS A 24 15.09 -15.35 -4.00
N GLU A 25 15.07 -14.09 -3.60
CA GLU A 25 15.70 -12.99 -4.34
C GLU A 25 17.15 -12.77 -3.85
N PRO A 26 18.14 -13.59 -4.29
CA PRO A 26 19.52 -13.43 -3.87
C PRO A 26 20.07 -12.11 -4.41
N ARG A 27 20.87 -11.44 -3.58
CA ARG A 27 21.59 -10.24 -3.97
C ARG A 27 23.05 -10.31 -3.52
N PRO A 28 24.00 -9.72 -4.26
CA PRO A 28 25.39 -9.67 -3.86
C PRO A 28 25.58 -8.72 -2.67
N VAL A 29 26.54 -9.03 -1.82
CA VAL A 29 26.89 -8.25 -0.62
C VAL A 29 28.34 -7.76 -0.77
N TYR A 30 28.50 -6.44 -0.64
CA TYR A 30 29.77 -5.74 -0.77
C TYR A 30 30.30 -5.27 0.58
N ALA A 31 31.57 -4.85 0.62
CA ALA A 31 32.20 -4.40 1.86
C ALA A 31 31.48 -3.21 2.51
N ALA A 32 30.94 -2.28 1.73
CA ALA A 32 30.19 -1.13 2.27
C ALA A 32 28.99 -1.60 3.14
N GLU A 33 28.17 -2.53 2.64
CA GLU A 33 27.08 -3.10 3.45
C GLU A 33 27.60 -3.85 4.68
N MET A 34 28.65 -4.66 4.50
CA MET A 34 29.26 -5.41 5.60
C MET A 34 29.75 -4.47 6.70
N THR A 35 30.37 -3.36 6.33
CA THR A 35 30.87 -2.35 7.26
C THR A 35 29.73 -1.65 8.02
N LEU A 36 28.66 -1.26 7.33
CA LEU A 36 27.46 -0.67 7.94
C LEU A 36 26.80 -1.60 8.95
N LEU A 37 26.80 -2.90 8.70
CA LEU A 37 26.23 -3.92 9.58
C LEU A 37 27.18 -4.39 10.69
N GLY A 38 28.43 -3.95 10.70
CA GLY A 38 29.41 -4.32 11.73
C GLY A 38 30.03 -5.71 11.56
N PHE A 39 30.07 -6.28 10.34
CA PHE A 39 30.73 -7.55 10.06
C PHE A 39 32.20 -7.57 10.50
N HIS A 40 32.90 -6.44 10.45
CA HIS A 40 34.29 -6.30 10.91
C HIS A 40 34.51 -6.70 12.38
N GLN A 41 33.47 -6.73 13.18
CA GLN A 41 33.56 -7.21 14.56
C GLN A 41 33.86 -8.72 14.63
N PHE A 42 33.42 -9.49 13.66
CA PHE A 42 33.46 -10.96 13.64
C PHE A 42 34.34 -11.54 12.53
N TRP A 43 34.47 -10.87 11.38
CA TRP A 43 35.21 -11.35 10.21
C TRP A 43 36.26 -10.37 9.76
N ASP A 44 37.37 -10.89 9.22
CA ASP A 44 38.40 -10.10 8.52
C ASP A 44 38.12 -10.13 7.02
N TYR A 45 38.13 -8.96 6.37
CA TYR A 45 37.95 -8.78 4.94
C TYR A 45 38.61 -7.47 4.49
N GLU A 46 38.85 -7.32 3.19
CA GLU A 46 39.36 -6.08 2.61
C GLU A 46 38.20 -5.10 2.36
N ASP A 47 38.40 -3.83 2.70
CA ASP A 47 37.40 -2.80 2.45
C ASP A 47 37.47 -2.35 0.98
N GLN A 48 36.79 -3.10 0.10
CA GLN A 48 36.69 -2.83 -1.33
C GLN A 48 35.28 -3.15 -1.85
N ASN A 49 34.77 -2.33 -2.77
CA ASN A 49 33.43 -2.44 -3.35
C ASN A 49 33.42 -2.78 -4.86
N GLU A 50 34.50 -3.35 -5.38
CA GLU A 50 34.59 -3.75 -6.77
C GLU A 50 33.95 -5.13 -6.97
N THR A 51 34.20 -6.05 -6.03
CA THR A 51 33.73 -7.43 -6.08
C THR A 51 32.96 -7.78 -4.80
N PRO A 52 31.80 -8.43 -4.89
CA PRO A 52 31.05 -8.84 -3.69
C PRO A 52 31.75 -9.99 -2.97
N TYR A 53 31.52 -10.11 -1.67
CA TYR A 53 32.06 -11.15 -0.82
C TYR A 53 31.16 -12.36 -0.67
N MET A 54 29.86 -12.13 -0.67
CA MET A 54 28.86 -13.15 -0.39
C MET A 54 27.50 -12.79 -0.98
N TRP A 55 26.51 -13.61 -0.69
CA TRP A 55 25.12 -13.39 -1.11
C TRP A 55 24.21 -13.23 0.09
N ALA A 56 23.19 -12.39 -0.03
CA ALA A 56 22.10 -12.30 0.92
C ALA A 56 20.80 -12.79 0.31
N GLU A 57 20.07 -13.62 1.05
CA GLU A 57 18.68 -13.99 0.80
C GLU A 57 17.87 -13.50 1.98
N ALA A 58 16.97 -12.55 1.75
CA ALA A 58 16.31 -11.86 2.86
C ALA A 58 17.33 -11.29 3.86
N ASN A 59 17.19 -11.69 5.10
CA ASN A 59 18.06 -11.33 6.21
C ASN A 59 19.16 -12.37 6.52
N THR A 60 19.39 -13.34 5.61
CA THR A 60 20.37 -14.41 5.79
C THR A 60 21.55 -14.23 4.84
N TYR A 61 22.78 -14.31 5.36
CA TYR A 61 24.04 -14.10 4.63
C TYR A 61 24.74 -15.42 4.38
N TRP A 62 25.06 -15.66 3.11
CA TRP A 62 25.63 -16.91 2.61
C TRP A 62 27.05 -16.67 2.09
N TYR A 63 28.02 -17.27 2.71
CA TYR A 63 29.41 -17.28 2.26
C TYR A 63 29.85 -18.70 1.88
N ARG A 64 30.30 -18.90 0.64
CA ARG A 64 30.77 -20.20 0.12
C ARG A 64 29.85 -21.37 0.51
N ALA A 65 28.57 -21.23 0.12
CA ALA A 65 27.50 -22.20 0.36
C ALA A 65 27.10 -22.44 1.84
N LYS A 66 27.65 -21.68 2.79
CA LYS A 66 27.30 -21.78 4.21
C LYS A 66 26.64 -20.49 4.70
N GLN A 67 25.60 -20.63 5.50
CA GLN A 67 25.04 -19.49 6.25
C GLN A 67 26.06 -19.07 7.33
N ILE A 68 26.45 -17.82 7.32
CA ILE A 68 27.41 -17.29 8.30
C ILE A 68 26.78 -16.27 9.25
N ALA A 69 25.73 -15.58 8.82
CA ALA A 69 25.06 -14.59 9.64
C ALA A 69 23.58 -14.46 9.28
N LYS A 70 22.82 -13.89 10.21
CA LYS A 70 21.48 -13.35 10.00
C LYS A 70 21.40 -11.94 10.55
N THR A 71 20.47 -11.14 10.04
CA THR A 71 20.13 -9.84 10.63
C THR A 71 18.70 -9.86 11.14
N LYS A 72 18.42 -9.06 12.18
CA LYS A 72 17.09 -8.90 12.77
C LYS A 72 16.77 -7.44 13.01
N GLY A 73 15.53 -7.05 12.72
CA GLY A 73 15.07 -5.68 12.93
C GLY A 73 15.72 -4.69 11.97
N GLY A 74 15.90 -3.49 12.43
CA GLY A 74 16.39 -2.35 11.65
C GLY A 74 15.26 -1.44 11.20
N ASP A 75 15.49 -0.14 11.30
CA ASP A 75 14.58 0.92 10.88
C ASP A 75 15.38 2.12 10.34
N LEU A 76 14.71 3.24 10.11
CA LEU A 76 15.34 4.45 9.57
C LEU A 76 16.55 4.95 10.40
N TYR A 77 16.59 4.68 11.72
CA TYR A 77 17.60 5.19 12.66
C TYR A 77 18.47 4.10 13.29
N ASN A 78 17.97 2.88 13.34
CA ASN A 78 18.63 1.80 14.03
C ASN A 78 19.13 0.74 13.05
N ALA A 79 20.40 0.34 13.19
CA ALA A 79 20.98 -0.74 12.43
C ALA A 79 20.23 -2.07 12.72
N PRO A 80 20.07 -2.94 11.72
CA PRO A 80 19.73 -4.32 11.98
C PRO A 80 20.77 -4.98 12.90
N GLU A 81 20.33 -5.76 13.86
CA GLU A 81 21.21 -6.57 14.72
C GLU A 81 21.85 -7.68 13.91
N LEU A 82 23.17 -7.73 13.87
CA LEU A 82 23.91 -8.79 13.19
C LEU A 82 24.14 -9.97 14.14
N MET A 83 23.63 -11.15 13.76
CA MET A 83 23.72 -12.39 14.51
C MET A 83 24.62 -13.39 13.76
N PRO A 84 25.89 -13.57 14.19
CA PRO A 84 26.77 -14.57 13.58
C PRO A 84 26.33 -15.99 13.91
N ILE A 85 26.43 -16.88 12.91
CA ILE A 85 26.19 -18.32 13.10
C ILE A 85 27.45 -18.99 13.64
N ARG A 86 27.27 -19.84 14.63
CA ARG A 86 28.36 -20.56 15.31
C ARG A 86 28.37 -22.02 14.90
N GLY A 87 29.57 -22.59 14.83
CA GLY A 87 29.79 -24.03 14.69
C GLY A 87 29.45 -24.82 15.95
N GLU A 88 29.54 -26.13 15.88
CA GLU A 88 29.27 -27.03 17.02
C GLU A 88 30.23 -26.78 18.20
N ASP A 89 31.43 -26.29 17.94
CA ASP A 89 32.44 -25.91 18.91
C ASP A 89 32.25 -24.50 19.51
N GLY A 90 31.19 -23.79 19.10
CA GLY A 90 30.88 -22.43 19.55
C GLY A 90 31.67 -21.34 18.82
N SER A 91 32.63 -21.67 17.95
CA SER A 91 33.36 -20.71 17.15
C SER A 91 32.48 -20.09 16.06
N ILE A 92 32.79 -18.85 15.64
CA ILE A 92 32.12 -18.20 14.53
C ILE A 92 32.61 -18.79 13.22
N LEU A 93 31.68 -19.23 12.36
CA LEU A 93 32.03 -19.78 11.06
C LEU A 93 32.81 -18.76 10.23
N PHE A 94 33.99 -19.16 9.77
CA PHE A 94 34.97 -18.31 9.06
C PHE A 94 35.38 -17.05 9.85
N GLY A 95 35.24 -17.06 11.17
CA GLY A 95 35.55 -15.92 12.03
C GLY A 95 37.04 -15.55 12.04
N LYS A 96 37.31 -14.25 12.29
CA LYS A 96 38.70 -13.75 12.35
C LYS A 96 39.53 -14.36 13.47
N ASP A 97 38.90 -14.77 14.58
CA ASP A 97 39.58 -15.43 15.71
C ASP A 97 40.18 -16.79 15.32
N GLY A 98 39.64 -17.44 14.27
CA GLY A 98 40.19 -18.63 13.65
C GLY A 98 41.26 -18.35 12.59
N GLY A 99 41.68 -17.09 12.42
CA GLY A 99 42.67 -16.68 11.41
C GLY A 99 42.13 -16.68 9.98
N HIS A 100 40.81 -16.74 9.81
CA HIS A 100 40.18 -16.69 8.50
C HIS A 100 40.04 -15.27 8.00
N ARG A 101 40.30 -15.03 6.72
CA ARG A 101 40.01 -13.83 5.99
C ARG A 101 39.04 -14.14 4.86
N LEU A 102 37.89 -13.44 4.80
CA LEU A 102 36.92 -13.63 3.73
C LEU A 102 37.51 -13.21 2.39
N GLN A 103 37.27 -14.02 1.38
CA GLN A 103 37.71 -13.75 0.01
C GLN A 103 36.54 -13.34 -0.85
N PRO A 104 36.69 -12.39 -1.77
CA PRO A 104 35.69 -12.04 -2.75
C PRO A 104 35.21 -13.24 -3.58
N ILE A 105 34.04 -13.09 -4.17
CA ILE A 105 33.50 -14.07 -5.12
C ILE A 105 34.38 -14.11 -6.37
N ASP A 106 34.73 -15.30 -6.85
CA ASP A 106 35.40 -15.48 -8.14
C ASP A 106 34.40 -15.34 -9.29
N ILE A 107 34.15 -14.07 -9.70
CA ILE A 107 33.19 -13.74 -10.75
C ILE A 107 33.48 -14.42 -12.07
N PRO A 108 34.72 -14.42 -12.61
CA PRO A 108 35.03 -15.12 -13.86
C PRO A 108 34.69 -16.61 -13.82
N ALA A 109 35.11 -17.31 -12.76
CA ALA A 109 34.82 -18.74 -12.63
C ALA A 109 33.33 -19.02 -12.41
N MET A 110 32.63 -18.18 -11.67
CA MET A 110 31.16 -18.26 -11.51
C MET A 110 30.44 -18.10 -12.86
N CYS A 111 30.83 -17.12 -13.67
CA CYS A 111 30.24 -16.90 -14.98
C CYS A 111 30.50 -18.07 -15.95
N GLU A 112 31.71 -18.61 -15.99
CA GLU A 112 32.03 -19.75 -16.86
C GLU A 112 31.22 -20.99 -16.48
N LYS A 113 31.01 -21.27 -15.18
CA LYS A 113 30.16 -22.40 -14.73
C LYS A 113 28.69 -22.26 -15.15
N ASN A 114 28.17 -21.04 -15.35
CA ASN A 114 26.77 -20.77 -15.69
C ASN A 114 26.53 -20.46 -17.18
N LYS A 115 27.57 -20.42 -17.98
CA LYS A 115 27.57 -19.91 -19.35
C LYS A 115 26.54 -20.58 -20.26
N ASP A 116 26.41 -21.90 -20.23
CA ASP A 116 25.47 -22.62 -21.10
C ASP A 116 24.03 -22.29 -20.82
N LEU A 117 23.63 -22.28 -19.54
CA LEU A 117 22.25 -21.93 -19.13
C LEU A 117 21.96 -20.46 -19.38
N LEU A 118 22.90 -19.56 -19.09
CA LEU A 118 22.73 -18.12 -19.39
C LEU A 118 22.56 -17.88 -20.90
N THR A 119 23.31 -18.57 -21.74
CA THR A 119 23.18 -18.49 -23.21
C THR A 119 21.79 -18.96 -23.68
N ILE A 120 21.25 -20.01 -23.08
CA ILE A 120 19.90 -20.51 -23.40
C ILE A 120 18.84 -19.48 -23.02
N ILE A 121 18.93 -18.91 -21.80
CA ILE A 121 18.00 -17.91 -21.29
C ILE A 121 18.03 -16.64 -22.15
N GLU A 122 19.22 -16.13 -22.45
CA GLU A 122 19.45 -14.96 -23.30
C GLU A 122 18.81 -15.16 -24.67
N ASN A 123 19.21 -16.24 -25.39
CA ASN A 123 18.70 -16.53 -26.73
C ASN A 123 17.17 -16.69 -26.75
N SER A 124 16.59 -17.30 -25.74
CA SER A 124 15.14 -17.47 -25.63
C SER A 124 14.44 -16.12 -25.46
N THR A 125 15.00 -15.25 -24.61
CA THR A 125 14.43 -13.92 -24.34
C THR A 125 14.57 -12.99 -25.54
N VAL A 126 15.73 -13.01 -26.21
CA VAL A 126 15.94 -12.26 -27.47
C VAL A 126 14.90 -12.66 -28.53
N LYS A 127 14.65 -13.97 -28.70
CA LYS A 127 13.59 -14.46 -29.61
C LYS A 127 12.19 -13.96 -29.23
N LEU A 128 11.86 -13.88 -27.93
CA LEU A 128 10.58 -13.36 -27.46
C LEU A 128 10.44 -11.87 -27.81
N ILE A 129 11.49 -11.08 -27.60
CA ILE A 129 11.50 -9.63 -27.95
C ILE A 129 11.31 -9.45 -29.44
N VAL A 130 12.08 -10.16 -30.28
CA VAL A 130 11.96 -10.11 -31.75
C VAL A 130 10.55 -10.48 -32.19
N LYS A 131 9.98 -11.56 -31.65
CA LYS A 131 8.62 -12.00 -31.97
C LYS A 131 7.57 -10.94 -31.62
N ALA A 132 7.69 -10.29 -30.45
CA ALA A 132 6.78 -9.21 -30.05
C ALA A 132 6.89 -7.99 -30.97
N TYR A 133 8.11 -7.58 -31.29
CA TYR A 133 8.38 -6.48 -32.21
C TYR A 133 7.78 -6.75 -33.60
N GLU A 134 8.10 -7.89 -34.22
CA GLU A 134 7.62 -8.28 -35.55
C GLU A 134 6.07 -8.36 -35.61
N LYS A 135 5.44 -8.87 -34.55
CA LYS A 135 3.98 -8.95 -34.44
C LYS A 135 3.33 -7.58 -34.50
N HIS A 136 3.96 -6.55 -33.97
CA HIS A 136 3.34 -5.26 -33.72
C HIS A 136 3.92 -4.08 -34.54
N LYS A 137 5.11 -4.17 -35.14
CA LYS A 137 5.81 -3.05 -35.83
C LYS A 137 5.00 -2.34 -36.93
N ALA A 138 4.05 -3.03 -37.58
CA ALA A 138 3.20 -2.42 -38.59
C ALA A 138 1.96 -1.71 -38.01
N LYS A 139 1.68 -1.85 -36.70
CA LYS A 139 0.44 -1.37 -36.07
C LYS A 139 0.67 -0.32 -35.00
N LEU A 140 1.86 -0.30 -34.42
CA LEU A 140 2.20 0.62 -33.34
C LEU A 140 3.02 1.80 -33.85
N ASP A 141 2.82 2.95 -33.20
CA ASP A 141 3.52 4.19 -33.59
C ASP A 141 4.97 4.19 -33.07
N ILE A 142 5.25 3.48 -31.95
CA ILE A 142 6.56 3.53 -31.31
C ILE A 142 6.78 2.33 -30.38
N PHE A 143 8.04 1.90 -30.28
CA PHE A 143 8.53 0.97 -29.28
C PHE A 143 9.52 1.68 -28.36
N HIS A 144 9.48 1.41 -27.08
CA HIS A 144 10.43 2.00 -26.14
C HIS A 144 10.80 1.07 -25.00
N VAL A 145 11.99 1.26 -24.46
CA VAL A 145 12.44 0.63 -23.23
C VAL A 145 12.20 1.58 -22.07
N ALA A 146 11.41 1.16 -21.09
CA ALA A 146 11.20 1.90 -19.85
C ALA A 146 12.43 1.68 -18.93
N PHE A 147 13.42 2.58 -19.06
CA PHE A 147 14.65 2.52 -18.28
C PHE A 147 14.48 3.23 -16.95
N SER A 148 14.86 2.57 -15.83
CA SER A 148 14.73 3.14 -14.48
C SER A 148 16.07 3.30 -13.77
N GLY A 149 17.20 2.95 -14.40
CA GLY A 149 18.51 2.90 -13.75
C GLY A 149 18.72 1.74 -12.77
N GLY A 150 17.72 0.87 -12.61
CA GLY A 150 17.84 -0.35 -11.80
C GLY A 150 18.32 -1.55 -12.61
N LYS A 151 18.83 -2.60 -11.91
CA LYS A 151 19.44 -3.81 -12.50
C LYS A 151 18.55 -4.49 -13.56
N ASP A 152 17.25 -4.62 -13.28
CA ASP A 152 16.32 -5.34 -14.17
C ASP A 152 16.09 -4.55 -15.48
N SER A 153 16.02 -3.20 -15.42
CA SER A 153 15.91 -2.36 -16.61
C SER A 153 17.23 -2.27 -17.40
N ALA A 154 18.38 -2.42 -16.73
CA ALA A 154 19.68 -2.46 -17.41
C ALA A 154 19.85 -3.76 -18.19
N VAL A 155 19.53 -4.91 -17.60
CA VAL A 155 19.51 -6.22 -18.29
C VAL A 155 18.51 -6.19 -19.45
N LEU A 156 17.30 -5.66 -19.24
CA LEU A 156 16.31 -5.55 -20.31
C LEU A 156 16.83 -4.72 -21.48
N LEU A 157 17.44 -3.56 -21.23
CA LEU A 157 17.97 -2.70 -22.28
C LEU A 157 19.05 -3.43 -23.10
N ASP A 158 19.97 -4.14 -22.44
CA ASP A 158 21.00 -4.93 -23.11
C ASP A 158 20.39 -6.03 -24.00
N LEU A 159 19.37 -6.74 -23.52
CA LEU A 159 18.63 -7.75 -24.30
C LEU A 159 17.89 -7.14 -25.49
N VAL A 160 17.27 -5.96 -25.34
CA VAL A 160 16.59 -5.28 -26.44
C VAL A 160 17.57 -4.79 -27.49
N LYS A 161 18.75 -4.28 -27.08
CA LYS A 161 19.86 -3.91 -28.00
C LYS A 161 20.35 -5.09 -28.82
N LYS A 162 20.39 -6.30 -28.23
CA LYS A 162 20.74 -7.55 -28.96
C LYS A 162 19.62 -8.03 -29.90
N ALA A 163 18.38 -7.69 -29.58
CA ALA A 163 17.19 -8.20 -30.29
C ALA A 163 16.73 -7.32 -31.46
N LEU A 164 16.83 -5.99 -31.34
CA LEU A 164 16.21 -5.04 -32.26
C LEU A 164 17.24 -4.14 -32.94
N PRO A 165 16.93 -3.62 -34.15
CA PRO A 165 17.77 -2.60 -34.79
C PRO A 165 17.74 -1.30 -33.96
N GLN A 166 18.81 -0.52 -34.06
CA GLN A 166 19.04 0.69 -33.26
C GLN A 166 17.97 1.78 -33.46
N ASP A 167 17.36 1.84 -34.63
CA ASP A 167 16.25 2.72 -34.99
C ASP A 167 14.86 2.12 -34.70
N GLY A 168 14.81 0.87 -34.25
CA GLY A 168 13.57 0.13 -33.97
C GLY A 168 12.91 0.49 -32.63
N PHE A 169 13.59 1.20 -31.75
CA PHE A 169 13.08 1.57 -30.43
C PHE A 169 13.78 2.83 -29.90
N VAL A 170 13.19 3.41 -28.85
CA VAL A 170 13.79 4.50 -28.08
C VAL A 170 13.91 4.09 -26.61
N VAL A 171 14.81 4.73 -25.88
CA VAL A 171 14.93 4.57 -24.43
C VAL A 171 14.33 5.77 -23.75
N ILE A 172 13.49 5.56 -22.72
CA ILE A 172 12.88 6.64 -21.93
C ILE A 172 13.16 6.43 -20.45
N PHE A 173 13.76 7.43 -19.81
CA PHE A 173 13.95 7.54 -18.38
C PHE A 173 12.94 8.52 -17.79
N GLY A 174 12.12 8.06 -16.83
CA GLY A 174 11.20 8.92 -16.09
C GLY A 174 11.91 9.49 -14.86
N ASP A 175 12.44 10.70 -14.99
CA ASP A 175 13.13 11.41 -13.93
C ASP A 175 12.10 11.99 -12.94
N THR A 176 12.03 11.40 -11.73
CA THR A 176 11.15 11.89 -10.68
C THR A 176 11.73 13.07 -9.90
N GLY A 177 13.01 13.37 -10.06
CA GLY A 177 13.76 14.31 -9.22
C GLY A 177 14.03 13.81 -7.80
N MET A 178 13.67 12.54 -7.51
CA MET A 178 13.76 11.90 -6.19
C MET A 178 14.52 10.57 -6.26
N GLU A 179 15.28 10.32 -7.31
CA GLU A 179 16.06 9.10 -7.47
C GLU A 179 17.33 9.12 -6.60
N PHE A 180 17.95 7.96 -6.43
CA PHE A 180 19.29 7.88 -5.83
C PHE A 180 20.30 8.71 -6.64
N PRO A 181 21.29 9.36 -6.03
CA PRO A 181 22.40 10.00 -6.75
C PRO A 181 23.06 9.06 -7.76
N ASP A 182 23.35 7.80 -7.37
CA ASP A 182 23.92 6.78 -8.25
C ASP A 182 23.01 6.40 -9.43
N THR A 183 21.69 6.63 -9.30
CA THR A 183 20.78 6.42 -10.43
C THR A 183 21.03 7.46 -11.52
N TYR A 184 21.28 8.71 -11.17
CA TYR A 184 21.62 9.75 -12.15
C TYR A 184 22.95 9.46 -12.87
N GLU A 185 23.94 8.95 -12.14
CA GLU A 185 25.22 8.50 -12.74
C GLU A 185 24.99 7.33 -13.72
N THR A 186 24.18 6.35 -13.30
CA THR A 186 23.81 5.21 -14.14
C THR A 186 23.07 5.65 -15.41
N VAL A 187 22.14 6.57 -15.27
CA VAL A 187 21.38 7.14 -16.40
C VAL A 187 22.32 7.87 -17.38
N GLU A 188 23.22 8.69 -16.87
CA GLU A 188 24.18 9.43 -17.71
C GLU A 188 25.16 8.50 -18.41
N HIS A 189 25.63 7.46 -17.73
CA HIS A 189 26.47 6.42 -18.34
C HIS A 189 25.71 5.72 -19.48
N THR A 190 24.49 5.27 -19.22
CA THR A 190 23.66 4.59 -20.22
C THR A 190 23.27 5.48 -21.38
N ARG A 191 22.98 6.77 -21.13
CA ARG A 191 22.68 7.77 -22.17
C ARG A 191 23.85 7.91 -23.13
N LYS A 192 25.09 8.04 -22.61
CA LYS A 192 26.30 8.11 -23.45
C LYS A 192 26.53 6.86 -24.28
N GLN A 193 26.27 5.67 -23.71
CA GLN A 193 26.35 4.43 -24.45
C GLN A 193 25.31 4.40 -25.60
N CYS A 194 24.05 4.74 -25.32
CA CYS A 194 22.99 4.80 -26.33
C CYS A 194 23.33 5.80 -27.45
N GLU A 195 23.84 6.98 -27.08
CA GLU A 195 24.29 7.98 -28.07
C GLU A 195 25.40 7.45 -28.98
N ALA A 196 26.40 6.78 -28.40
CA ALA A 196 27.51 6.18 -29.17
C ALA A 196 27.04 5.06 -30.10
N GLU A 197 25.98 4.37 -29.76
CA GLU A 197 25.35 3.30 -30.53
C GLU A 197 24.24 3.80 -31.47
N GLY A 198 23.91 5.11 -31.49
CA GLY A 198 22.87 5.70 -32.33
C GLY A 198 21.43 5.42 -31.87
N ILE A 199 21.24 5.02 -30.60
CA ILE A 199 19.94 4.73 -30.00
C ILE A 199 19.39 6.02 -29.35
N PRO A 200 18.17 6.48 -29.69
CA PRO A 200 17.59 7.67 -29.08
C PRO A 200 17.29 7.44 -27.60
N PHE A 201 17.81 8.34 -26.73
CA PHE A 201 17.59 8.30 -25.30
C PHE A 201 16.90 9.61 -24.86
N TYR A 202 15.76 9.49 -24.18
CA TYR A 202 14.98 10.62 -23.71
C TYR A 202 14.79 10.62 -22.20
N VAL A 203 14.84 11.82 -21.61
CA VAL A 203 14.50 12.05 -20.21
C VAL A 203 13.13 12.72 -20.16
N ALA A 204 12.23 12.14 -19.38
CA ALA A 204 10.89 12.66 -19.14
C ALA A 204 10.79 13.12 -17.69
N ARG A 205 10.67 14.44 -17.47
CA ARG A 205 10.60 15.05 -16.13
C ARG A 205 9.34 15.89 -15.98
N SER A 206 8.76 15.88 -14.78
CA SER A 206 7.64 16.76 -14.40
C SER A 206 8.08 18.22 -14.41
N HIS A 207 7.13 19.11 -14.68
CA HIS A 207 7.34 20.55 -14.49
C HIS A 207 7.37 20.98 -13.02
N PHE A 208 6.86 20.11 -12.13
CA PHE A 208 6.99 20.33 -10.68
C PHE A 208 8.39 19.96 -10.19
N ASP A 209 8.90 20.79 -9.29
CA ASP A 209 9.94 20.38 -8.36
C ASP A 209 9.36 19.38 -7.34
N PRO A 210 10.11 18.35 -6.93
CA PRO A 210 9.66 17.39 -5.93
C PRO A 210 9.18 18.00 -4.62
N GLU A 211 9.92 18.98 -4.08
CA GLU A 211 9.56 19.63 -2.81
C GLU A 211 8.27 20.45 -2.94
N GLU A 212 8.12 21.18 -4.05
CA GLU A 212 6.88 21.92 -4.34
C GLU A 212 5.68 20.99 -4.41
N SER A 213 5.84 19.84 -5.08
CA SER A 213 4.78 18.85 -5.17
C SER A 213 4.44 18.22 -3.81
N TRP A 214 5.45 17.95 -2.96
CA TRP A 214 5.21 17.46 -1.61
C TRP A 214 4.47 18.49 -0.75
N LYS A 215 4.80 19.77 -0.88
CA LYS A 215 4.06 20.86 -0.21
C LYS A 215 2.62 20.97 -0.71
N LEU A 216 2.41 20.76 -1.99
CA LEU A 216 1.08 20.87 -2.61
C LEU A 216 0.20 19.67 -2.24
N PHE A 217 0.70 18.44 -2.37
CA PHE A 217 -0.07 17.20 -2.19
C PHE A 217 0.02 16.62 -0.76
N GLY A 218 0.95 17.08 0.06
CA GLY A 218 1.40 16.40 1.28
C GLY A 218 2.28 15.19 0.96
N PRO A 219 2.99 14.61 1.94
CA PRO A 219 3.84 13.44 1.75
C PRO A 219 3.10 12.34 0.98
N PRO A 220 3.70 11.69 -0.02
CA PRO A 220 3.07 10.55 -0.68
C PRO A 220 2.92 9.39 0.30
N ALA A 221 1.89 8.56 0.08
CA ALA A 221 1.61 7.41 0.94
C ALA A 221 1.33 6.17 0.10
N ARG A 222 1.23 5.01 0.75
CA ARG A 222 1.00 3.72 0.07
C ARG A 222 -0.26 3.73 -0.79
N VAL A 223 -1.34 4.35 -0.30
CA VAL A 223 -2.60 4.53 -1.03
C VAL A 223 -2.69 5.87 -1.77
N LEU A 224 -1.86 6.84 -1.45
CA LEU A 224 -1.81 8.16 -2.07
C LEU A 224 -0.55 8.31 -2.92
N ARG A 225 -0.44 7.48 -3.95
CA ARG A 225 0.73 7.40 -4.83
C ARG A 225 0.71 8.47 -5.93
N TRP A 226 0.27 9.67 -5.60
CA TRP A 226 0.23 10.81 -6.53
C TRP A 226 1.59 11.08 -7.17
N CYS A 227 2.70 10.83 -6.46
CA CYS A 227 4.06 11.02 -6.95
C CYS A 227 4.35 10.18 -8.21
N CYS A 228 3.88 8.93 -8.27
CA CYS A 228 4.04 8.09 -9.46
C CYS A 228 3.29 8.66 -10.66
N SER A 229 2.08 9.21 -10.45
CA SER A 229 1.31 9.82 -11.54
C SER A 229 1.91 11.14 -12.02
N VAL A 230 2.30 12.03 -11.10
CA VAL A 230 2.79 13.38 -11.38
C VAL A 230 4.22 13.40 -11.91
N HIS A 231 5.11 12.58 -11.34
CA HIS A 231 6.54 12.62 -11.67
C HIS A 231 7.00 11.48 -12.58
N LYS A 232 6.19 10.45 -12.82
CA LYS A 232 6.61 9.32 -13.66
C LYS A 232 5.72 9.13 -14.90
N SER A 233 4.45 8.74 -14.73
CA SER A 233 3.62 8.38 -15.88
C SER A 233 3.19 9.58 -16.71
N THR A 234 2.83 10.70 -16.11
CA THR A 234 2.42 11.92 -16.84
C THR A 234 3.55 12.49 -17.70
N PRO A 235 4.77 12.77 -17.19
CA PRO A 235 5.84 13.30 -18.05
C PRO A 235 6.28 12.33 -19.14
N GLN A 236 6.28 11.01 -18.87
CA GLN A 236 6.58 10.03 -19.92
C GLN A 236 5.54 10.06 -21.03
N THR A 237 4.24 10.11 -20.70
CA THR A 237 3.18 10.22 -21.70
C THR A 237 3.30 11.49 -22.55
N ILE A 238 3.59 12.63 -21.92
CA ILE A 238 3.79 13.90 -22.62
C ILE A 238 4.98 13.77 -23.57
N LYS A 239 6.12 13.23 -23.09
CA LYS A 239 7.31 13.04 -23.90
C LYS A 239 7.05 12.11 -25.10
N MET A 240 6.29 11.04 -24.91
CA MET A 240 5.93 10.13 -26.02
C MET A 240 5.01 10.81 -27.05
N ARG A 241 4.10 11.70 -26.62
CA ARG A 241 3.29 12.52 -27.53
C ARG A 241 4.15 13.50 -28.35
N GLU A 242 5.16 14.10 -27.70
CA GLU A 242 6.13 14.97 -28.40
C GLU A 242 6.92 14.19 -29.45
N ILE A 243 7.43 13.02 -29.15
CA ILE A 243 8.22 12.16 -30.02
C ILE A 243 7.38 11.70 -31.22
N THR A 244 6.16 11.27 -30.99
CA THR A 244 5.28 10.70 -32.02
C THR A 244 4.49 11.77 -32.79
N GLY A 245 4.36 12.98 -32.25
CA GLY A 245 3.48 14.02 -32.77
C GLY A 245 1.97 13.70 -32.62
N LYS A 246 1.59 12.70 -31.82
CA LYS A 246 0.22 12.23 -31.73
C LYS A 246 -0.25 12.22 -30.25
N ASN A 247 -1.43 12.81 -29.99
CA ASN A 247 -2.05 12.74 -28.64
C ASN A 247 -2.57 11.35 -28.30
N ASP A 248 -3.02 10.59 -29.28
CA ASP A 248 -3.60 9.25 -29.15
C ASP A 248 -2.66 8.13 -29.65
N TYR A 249 -1.35 8.38 -29.62
CA TYR A 249 -0.34 7.38 -29.99
C TYR A 249 -0.61 6.03 -29.34
N VAL A 250 -0.21 4.98 -30.04
CA VAL A 250 -0.24 3.61 -29.52
C VAL A 250 1.18 3.06 -29.57
N GLY A 251 1.74 2.77 -28.40
CA GLY A 251 3.11 2.29 -28.28
C GLY A 251 3.18 0.97 -27.54
N MET A 252 4.37 0.36 -27.56
CA MET A 252 4.74 -0.76 -26.73
C MET A 252 5.93 -0.40 -25.86
N ASP A 253 5.75 -0.53 -24.53
CA ASP A 253 6.84 -0.43 -23.57
C ASP A 253 7.42 -1.81 -23.24
N PHE A 254 8.70 -1.99 -23.47
CA PHE A 254 9.45 -3.11 -22.88
C PHE A 254 9.79 -2.77 -21.44
N VAL A 255 9.33 -3.60 -20.49
CA VAL A 255 9.42 -3.33 -19.05
C VAL A 255 10.17 -4.44 -18.34
N GLY A 256 11.15 -4.08 -17.52
CA GLY A 256 11.94 -4.99 -16.70
C GLY A 256 11.20 -5.46 -15.46
N VAL A 257 10.03 -6.05 -15.63
CA VAL A 257 9.21 -6.62 -14.54
C VAL A 257 9.46 -8.10 -14.44
N ARG A 258 9.62 -8.60 -13.21
CA ARG A 258 9.74 -10.03 -12.90
C ARG A 258 8.60 -10.51 -12.00
N ALA A 259 8.08 -11.70 -12.27
CA ALA A 259 6.96 -12.29 -11.52
C ALA A 259 7.30 -12.49 -10.02
N HIS A 260 8.57 -12.83 -9.73
CA HIS A 260 9.03 -13.11 -8.37
C HIS A 260 9.25 -11.88 -7.48
N GLU A 261 9.24 -10.67 -8.05
CA GLU A 261 9.42 -9.44 -7.25
C GLU A 261 8.26 -9.11 -6.31
N SER A 262 7.04 -9.52 -6.66
CA SER A 262 5.86 -9.36 -5.81
C SER A 262 4.68 -10.17 -6.35
N VAL A 263 3.72 -10.46 -5.47
CA VAL A 263 2.48 -11.16 -5.82
C VAL A 263 1.65 -10.41 -6.86
N ALA A 264 1.60 -9.09 -6.77
CA ALA A 264 0.92 -8.29 -7.79
C ALA A 264 1.53 -8.52 -9.18
N ARG A 265 2.89 -8.67 -9.24
CA ARG A 265 3.62 -8.91 -10.49
C ARG A 265 3.56 -10.37 -10.97
N SER A 266 3.35 -11.34 -10.08
CA SER A 266 3.17 -12.74 -10.48
C SER A 266 1.93 -12.99 -11.35
N LYS A 267 0.97 -12.06 -11.32
CA LYS A 267 -0.23 -12.08 -12.16
C LYS A 267 -0.07 -11.41 -13.53
N TYR A 268 1.10 -10.85 -13.81
CA TYR A 268 1.36 -10.21 -15.09
C TYR A 268 1.56 -11.27 -16.17
N GLU A 269 1.14 -10.93 -17.36
CA GLU A 269 1.41 -11.70 -18.57
C GLU A 269 2.61 -11.11 -19.30
N PHE A 270 3.20 -11.85 -20.23
CA PHE A 270 4.24 -11.31 -21.10
C PHE A 270 3.78 -10.09 -21.86
N GLU A 271 2.55 -10.11 -22.36
CA GLU A 271 1.93 -8.98 -23.06
C GLU A 271 0.68 -8.50 -22.30
N ASN A 272 0.60 -7.22 -21.97
CA ASN A 272 -0.56 -6.60 -21.36
C ASN A 272 -1.02 -5.40 -22.20
N VAL A 273 -2.34 -5.23 -22.35
CA VAL A 273 -2.92 -4.13 -23.10
C VAL A 273 -3.79 -3.27 -22.18
N GLY A 274 -3.52 -1.97 -22.13
CA GLY A 274 -4.36 -1.00 -21.43
C GLY A 274 -4.33 -1.03 -19.90
N LYS A 275 -3.53 -1.90 -19.26
CA LYS A 275 -3.50 -2.02 -17.79
C LYS A 275 -2.91 -0.78 -17.09
N LYS A 276 -1.84 -0.20 -17.64
CA LYS A 276 -1.23 1.03 -17.11
C LYS A 276 -1.82 2.29 -17.71
N GLN A 277 -2.07 2.27 -19.01
CA GLN A 277 -2.60 3.38 -19.76
C GLN A 277 -3.46 2.85 -20.92
N LYS A 278 -4.69 3.33 -21.04
CA LYS A 278 -5.62 2.87 -22.08
C LYS A 278 -4.99 2.97 -23.49
N GLY A 279 -4.97 1.87 -24.23
CA GLY A 279 -4.46 1.80 -25.58
C GLY A 279 -2.95 1.62 -25.70
N GLN A 280 -2.20 1.52 -24.61
CA GLN A 280 -0.79 1.19 -24.64
C GLN A 280 -0.56 -0.31 -24.39
N HIS A 281 0.46 -0.86 -25.04
CA HIS A 281 0.93 -2.23 -24.84
C HIS A 281 2.13 -2.22 -23.90
N SER A 282 2.23 -3.18 -23.00
CA SER A 282 3.42 -3.46 -22.21
C SER A 282 3.87 -4.88 -22.50
N TYR A 283 5.15 -5.07 -22.72
CA TYR A 283 5.77 -6.37 -22.91
C TYR A 283 6.85 -6.61 -21.85
N ASN A 284 6.81 -7.73 -21.15
CA ASN A 284 7.66 -8.08 -20.02
C ASN A 284 8.59 -9.26 -20.38
N PRO A 285 9.69 -9.07 -21.15
CA PRO A 285 10.47 -10.18 -21.68
C PRO A 285 11.17 -11.02 -20.62
N ILE A 286 11.51 -10.40 -19.48
CA ILE A 286 12.20 -11.04 -18.35
C ILE A 286 11.25 -11.43 -17.21
N LEU A 287 9.94 -11.57 -17.51
CA LEU A 287 8.90 -11.82 -16.50
C LEU A 287 9.22 -13.05 -15.63
N GLU A 288 9.73 -14.11 -16.24
CA GLU A 288 10.06 -15.37 -15.56
C GLU A 288 11.49 -15.44 -15.03
N TRP A 289 12.30 -14.41 -15.22
CA TRP A 289 13.68 -14.43 -14.73
C TRP A 289 13.73 -14.32 -13.20
N THR A 290 14.63 -15.08 -12.59
CA THR A 290 14.94 -14.97 -11.15
C THR A 290 15.99 -13.88 -10.90
N SER A 291 16.12 -13.44 -9.65
CA SER A 291 17.18 -12.50 -9.27
C SER A 291 18.58 -13.10 -9.49
N ALA A 292 18.72 -14.41 -9.30
CA ALA A 292 19.97 -15.11 -9.58
C ALA A 292 20.38 -14.99 -11.06
N GLU A 293 19.44 -15.23 -11.98
CA GLU A 293 19.67 -15.09 -13.42
C GLU A 293 20.01 -13.66 -13.82
N ILE A 294 19.35 -12.66 -13.21
CA ILE A 294 19.65 -11.23 -13.43
C ILE A 294 21.09 -10.90 -13.04
N TRP A 295 21.52 -11.27 -11.83
CA TRP A 295 22.85 -10.96 -11.35
C TRP A 295 23.93 -11.70 -12.13
N LEU A 296 23.73 -12.98 -12.43
CA LEU A 296 24.66 -13.77 -13.26
C LEU A 296 24.78 -13.18 -14.67
N TYR A 297 23.67 -12.74 -15.26
CA TYR A 297 23.69 -12.08 -16.56
C TYR A 297 24.48 -10.77 -16.53
N ILE A 298 24.27 -9.96 -15.49
CA ILE A 298 25.01 -8.70 -15.29
C ILE A 298 26.52 -8.94 -15.28
N TYR A 299 26.96 -9.89 -14.47
CA TYR A 299 28.39 -10.19 -14.35
C TYR A 299 28.95 -10.81 -15.64
N ALA A 300 28.21 -11.72 -16.28
CA ALA A 300 28.68 -12.41 -17.48
C ALA A 300 28.81 -11.49 -18.71
N ASN A 301 27.92 -10.47 -18.81
CA ASN A 301 27.88 -9.55 -19.92
C ASN A 301 28.50 -8.16 -19.62
N GLY A 302 29.01 -7.94 -18.40
CA GLY A 302 29.57 -6.65 -18.00
C GLY A 302 28.58 -5.49 -18.02
N VAL A 303 27.29 -5.78 -17.75
CA VAL A 303 26.26 -4.75 -17.70
C VAL A 303 26.53 -3.77 -16.57
N TYR A 304 26.50 -2.48 -16.87
CA TYR A 304 26.73 -1.44 -15.86
C TYR A 304 25.62 -1.47 -14.80
N VAL A 305 26.02 -1.49 -13.53
CA VAL A 305 25.10 -1.61 -12.39
C VAL A 305 25.18 -0.37 -11.52
N ASN A 306 24.01 0.10 -11.10
CA ASN A 306 23.84 1.20 -10.17
C ASN A 306 24.58 0.91 -8.83
N ASN A 307 25.44 1.83 -8.41
CA ASN A 307 26.24 1.67 -7.20
C ASN A 307 25.42 1.58 -5.91
N ALA A 308 24.17 2.08 -5.92
CA ALA A 308 23.28 1.93 -4.77
C ALA A 308 23.10 0.48 -4.31
N TYR A 309 23.24 -0.50 -5.21
CA TYR A 309 23.20 -1.92 -4.83
C TYR A 309 24.42 -2.36 -4.00
N LYS A 310 25.57 -1.69 -4.15
CA LYS A 310 26.76 -1.98 -3.38
C LYS A 310 26.65 -1.50 -1.92
N GLU A 311 25.77 -0.51 -1.69
CA GLU A 311 25.45 0.05 -0.38
C GLU A 311 24.37 -0.74 0.40
N GLY A 312 24.07 -1.98 -0.02
CA GLY A 312 23.09 -2.83 0.65
C GLY A 312 21.63 -2.62 0.21
N ASN A 313 21.38 -1.74 -0.76
CA ASN A 313 20.02 -1.55 -1.27
C ASN A 313 19.60 -2.73 -2.17
N SER A 314 18.43 -3.29 -1.91
CA SER A 314 17.86 -4.35 -2.75
C SER A 314 17.23 -3.82 -4.04
N ARG A 315 16.91 -2.53 -4.08
CA ARG A 315 16.29 -1.81 -5.20
C ARG A 315 16.86 -0.42 -5.39
N ALA A 316 17.08 -0.02 -6.64
CA ALA A 316 17.30 1.36 -7.06
C ALA A 316 15.99 1.91 -7.64
N GLY A 317 15.46 2.95 -7.05
CA GLY A 317 14.22 3.63 -7.42
C GLY A 317 14.17 5.00 -6.76
N CYS A 318 12.98 5.50 -6.35
CA CYS A 318 12.94 6.74 -5.57
C CYS A 318 13.63 6.55 -4.22
N LEU A 319 14.52 7.47 -3.85
CA LEU A 319 15.33 7.41 -2.64
C LEU A 319 14.46 7.34 -1.37
N PHE A 320 13.37 8.09 -1.32
CA PHE A 320 12.42 8.09 -0.21
C PHE A 320 11.01 7.70 -0.71
N CYS A 321 10.79 6.41 -0.82
CA CYS A 321 9.54 5.85 -1.35
C CYS A 321 8.62 5.37 -0.23
N PRO A 322 7.31 5.72 -0.22
CA PRO A 322 6.38 5.23 0.81
C PRO A 322 6.16 3.71 0.78
N MET A 323 6.62 3.03 -0.29
CA MET A 323 6.55 1.57 -0.43
C MET A 323 7.77 0.86 0.14
N SER A 324 8.80 1.59 0.58
CA SER A 324 9.96 1.04 1.26
C SER A 324 9.75 0.97 2.77
N GLY A 325 10.65 0.29 3.48
CA GLY A 325 10.62 0.17 4.93
C GLY A 325 11.68 -0.79 5.46
N GLY A 326 11.75 -0.91 6.80
CA GLY A 326 12.64 -1.85 7.47
C GLY A 326 14.14 -1.52 7.33
N ALA A 327 14.97 -2.57 7.27
CA ALA A 327 16.42 -2.45 7.16
C ALA A 327 16.90 -1.62 5.95
N SER A 328 16.16 -1.62 4.86
CA SER A 328 16.44 -0.80 3.67
C SER A 328 16.50 0.68 3.95
N ASP A 329 15.68 1.18 4.87
CA ASP A 329 15.65 2.61 5.21
C ASP A 329 16.92 3.00 6.00
N TYR A 330 17.48 2.06 6.77
CA TYR A 330 18.77 2.25 7.44
C TYR A 330 19.91 2.43 6.44
N PHE A 331 20.03 1.54 5.47
CA PHE A 331 21.06 1.64 4.44
C PHE A 331 20.96 2.95 3.67
N ARG A 332 19.76 3.30 3.18
CA ARG A 332 19.53 4.56 2.46
C ARG A 332 19.91 5.77 3.26
N ARG A 333 19.48 5.85 4.53
CA ARG A 333 19.75 7.00 5.35
C ARG A 333 21.25 7.16 5.64
N ASN A 334 21.97 6.08 5.84
CA ASN A 334 23.42 6.16 6.10
C ASN A 334 24.22 6.52 4.86
N SER A 335 23.86 6.01 3.69
CA SER A 335 24.56 6.30 2.43
C SER A 335 24.19 7.69 1.86
N TYR A 336 22.94 8.17 2.12
CA TYR A 336 22.39 9.41 1.51
C TYR A 336 21.73 10.31 2.57
N THR A 337 22.47 10.59 3.63
CA THR A 337 21.94 11.28 4.83
C THR A 337 21.32 12.64 4.51
N ALA A 338 22.02 13.48 3.73
CA ALA A 338 21.58 14.85 3.46
C ALA A 338 20.28 14.88 2.63
N GLU A 339 20.18 14.01 1.65
CA GLU A 339 19.01 13.90 0.79
C GLU A 339 17.79 13.35 1.55
N ILE A 340 18.01 12.36 2.41
CA ILE A 340 16.93 11.73 3.20
C ILE A 340 16.47 12.66 4.33
N ASP A 341 17.37 13.29 5.07
CA ASP A 341 17.03 14.16 6.20
C ASP A 341 16.13 15.32 5.76
N ARG A 342 16.27 15.82 4.53
CA ARG A 342 15.38 16.84 3.94
C ARG A 342 13.92 16.35 3.86
N TYR A 343 13.68 15.11 3.43
CA TYR A 343 12.34 14.54 3.39
C TYR A 343 11.79 14.24 4.79
N ILE A 344 12.66 13.78 5.70
CA ILE A 344 12.34 13.57 7.11
C ILE A 344 11.82 14.86 7.75
N ASP A 345 12.54 15.95 7.57
CA ASP A 345 12.16 17.26 8.11
C ASP A 345 10.84 17.75 7.53
N TYR A 346 10.63 17.51 6.23
CA TYR A 346 9.37 17.85 5.59
C TYR A 346 8.20 17.05 6.16
N ILE A 347 8.34 15.74 6.34
CA ILE A 347 7.29 14.89 6.93
C ILE A 347 6.94 15.38 8.34
N LYS A 348 7.94 15.63 9.17
CA LYS A 348 7.73 16.12 10.54
C LYS A 348 7.03 17.48 10.59
N THR A 349 7.40 18.39 9.71
CA THR A 349 6.82 19.76 9.67
C THR A 349 5.44 19.79 9.01
N SER A 350 5.13 18.83 8.14
CA SER A 350 3.81 18.72 7.51
C SER A 350 2.74 18.12 8.42
N TYR A 351 3.14 17.45 9.50
CA TYR A 351 2.21 16.83 10.44
C TYR A 351 1.51 17.88 11.32
N ASN A 352 0.23 17.64 11.64
CA ASN A 352 -0.62 18.63 12.31
C ASN A 352 -0.38 18.79 13.83
N SER A 353 0.50 17.99 14.43
CA SER A 353 0.88 18.14 15.82
C SER A 353 2.14 19.00 15.98
N LYS A 354 2.12 19.90 16.97
CA LYS A 354 3.29 20.71 17.38
C LYS A 354 4.21 19.99 18.37
N ASP A 355 3.79 18.81 18.85
CA ASP A 355 4.62 18.00 19.74
C ASP A 355 5.69 17.26 18.95
N PRO A 356 6.99 17.53 19.19
CA PRO A 356 8.08 16.85 18.49
C PRO A 356 8.10 15.33 18.66
N LYS A 357 7.60 14.82 19.81
CA LYS A 357 7.52 13.37 20.04
C LYS A 357 6.49 12.72 19.12
N GLN A 358 5.33 13.34 18.96
CA GLN A 358 4.28 12.86 18.05
C GLN A 358 4.72 12.96 16.59
N ALA A 359 5.37 14.05 16.18
CA ALA A 359 5.91 14.18 14.83
C ALA A 359 6.99 13.13 14.53
N ASN A 360 7.84 12.81 15.50
CA ASN A 360 8.82 11.75 15.36
C ASN A 360 8.15 10.35 15.27
N SER A 361 7.16 10.09 16.12
CA SER A 361 6.38 8.86 16.07
C SER A 361 5.63 8.69 14.74
N TYR A 362 5.04 9.76 14.21
CA TYR A 362 4.40 9.78 12.88
C TYR A 362 5.37 9.38 11.76
N LEU A 363 6.64 9.77 11.87
CA LEU A 363 7.68 9.35 10.94
C LEU A 363 8.11 7.90 11.16
N THR A 364 8.55 7.55 12.39
CA THR A 364 9.23 6.27 12.67
C THR A 364 8.30 5.08 12.63
N ASN A 365 7.04 5.26 13.04
CA ASN A 365 6.04 4.20 13.04
C ASN A 365 5.23 4.13 11.72
N GLY A 366 5.65 4.86 10.69
CA GLY A 366 5.07 4.77 9.35
C GLY A 366 3.73 5.48 9.20
N GLY A 367 3.35 6.37 10.11
CA GLY A 367 2.11 7.15 10.02
C GLY A 367 2.02 7.97 8.73
N TRP A 368 3.13 8.57 8.32
CA TRP A 368 3.20 9.37 7.10
C TRP A 368 2.89 8.58 5.83
N ASN A 369 3.40 7.35 5.70
CA ASN A 369 3.20 6.52 4.52
C ASN A 369 1.92 5.67 4.59
N ALA A 370 1.25 5.66 5.73
CA ALA A 370 -0.07 5.05 5.96
C ALA A 370 -1.23 6.04 5.71
N ARG A 371 -0.94 7.32 5.51
CA ARG A 371 -1.92 8.38 5.26
C ARG A 371 -2.86 8.03 4.09
N ASN A 372 -4.18 8.22 4.27
CA ASN A 372 -5.20 7.97 3.25
C ASN A 372 -6.04 9.19 2.87
N ASN A 373 -5.79 10.33 3.54
CA ASN A 373 -6.46 11.61 3.32
C ASN A 373 -5.61 12.76 3.87
N GLY A 374 -6.16 13.96 3.91
CA GLY A 374 -5.46 15.17 4.37
C GLY A 374 -5.59 15.50 5.86
N ARG A 375 -6.23 14.65 6.68
CA ARG A 375 -6.52 14.93 8.10
C ARG A 375 -5.27 15.23 8.92
N ASP A 376 -4.19 14.48 8.66
CA ASP A 376 -2.97 14.55 9.45
C ASP A 376 -2.04 15.70 9.03
N LEU A 377 -2.43 16.50 8.04
CA LEU A 377 -1.62 17.60 7.52
C LEU A 377 -1.90 18.92 8.23
N ALA A 378 -0.84 19.61 8.64
CA ALA A 378 -0.91 20.91 9.32
C ALA A 378 -1.56 22.01 8.45
N GLN A 379 -1.30 21.96 7.14
CA GLN A 379 -1.84 22.92 6.18
C GLN A 379 -2.73 22.19 5.19
N ASN A 380 -4.01 22.17 5.47
CA ASN A 380 -4.99 21.54 4.60
C ASN A 380 -6.30 22.33 4.61
N PRO A 381 -6.43 23.39 3.81
CA PRO A 381 -7.64 24.18 3.74
C PRO A 381 -8.80 23.37 3.13
N PHE A 382 -9.99 23.52 3.73
CA PHE A 382 -11.23 23.03 3.16
C PHE A 382 -11.61 23.87 1.94
N ARG A 383 -11.40 23.36 0.73
CA ARG A 383 -11.76 24.05 -0.52
C ARG A 383 -13.00 23.50 -1.20
N CYS A 384 -13.42 22.29 -0.85
CA CYS A 384 -14.63 21.67 -1.40
C CYS A 384 -15.34 20.87 -0.30
N ILE A 385 -16.55 21.28 0.04
CA ILE A 385 -17.39 20.64 1.07
C ILE A 385 -18.65 20.13 0.37
N GLU A 386 -18.89 18.84 0.43
CA GLU A 386 -20.04 18.19 -0.18
C GLU A 386 -21.02 17.76 0.91
N ASN A 387 -22.26 18.24 0.86
CA ASN A 387 -23.32 17.84 1.77
C ASN A 387 -24.45 17.18 0.98
N VAL A 388 -24.83 15.99 1.39
CA VAL A 388 -25.95 15.24 0.80
C VAL A 388 -27.08 15.20 1.83
N THR A 389 -28.21 15.76 1.46
CA THR A 389 -29.44 15.73 2.25
C THR A 389 -30.51 14.97 1.47
N ASN A 390 -31.64 14.65 2.12
CA ASN A 390 -32.76 13.95 1.44
C ASN A 390 -33.41 14.78 0.31
N LYS A 391 -33.01 16.04 0.09
CA LYS A 391 -33.57 16.91 -0.94
C LYS A 391 -32.57 17.35 -1.98
N ASN A 392 -31.35 17.67 -1.55
CA ASN A 392 -30.32 18.27 -2.42
C ASN A 392 -28.93 17.72 -2.13
N ILE A 393 -28.08 17.73 -3.17
CA ILE A 393 -26.63 17.66 -3.03
C ILE A 393 -26.12 19.09 -3.16
N THR A 394 -25.44 19.56 -2.13
CA THR A 394 -24.84 20.89 -2.09
C THR A 394 -23.32 20.78 -2.06
N ILE A 395 -22.66 21.54 -2.91
CA ILE A 395 -21.19 21.58 -3.02
C ILE A 395 -20.75 23.02 -2.76
N THR A 396 -20.06 23.25 -1.67
CA THR A 396 -19.45 24.55 -1.37
C THR A 396 -18.00 24.54 -1.85
N VAL A 397 -17.66 25.44 -2.76
CA VAL A 397 -16.30 25.64 -3.26
C VAL A 397 -15.76 26.95 -2.67
N ILE A 398 -14.60 26.85 -2.02
CA ILE A 398 -13.93 27.97 -1.34
C ILE A 398 -12.57 28.21 -2.03
N GLU A 399 -12.31 29.46 -2.41
CA GLU A 399 -11.08 29.88 -3.08
C GLU A 399 -10.73 28.97 -4.28
N PRO A 400 -11.62 28.89 -5.30
CA PRO A 400 -11.39 28.02 -6.45
C PRO A 400 -10.07 28.34 -7.14
N THR A 401 -9.34 27.30 -7.54
CA THR A 401 -8.07 27.43 -8.25
C THR A 401 -8.23 27.54 -9.77
N THR A 402 -9.36 27.04 -10.29
CA THR A 402 -9.67 27.09 -11.72
C THR A 402 -11.17 27.35 -11.94
N ASP A 403 -11.50 27.80 -13.16
CA ASP A 403 -12.89 28.02 -13.54
C ASP A 403 -13.65 26.70 -13.72
N TRP A 404 -14.76 26.55 -13.02
CA TRP A 404 -15.64 25.39 -13.11
C TRP A 404 -16.29 25.26 -14.49
N GLN A 405 -16.51 26.37 -15.21
CA GLN A 405 -17.12 26.35 -16.55
C GLN A 405 -16.21 25.65 -17.56
N GLU A 406 -14.88 25.82 -17.43
CA GLU A 406 -13.95 25.07 -18.25
C GLU A 406 -14.08 23.56 -18.01
N TRP A 407 -14.11 23.13 -16.75
CA TRP A 407 -14.29 21.72 -16.42
C TRP A 407 -15.67 21.17 -16.81
N MET A 408 -16.71 21.99 -16.77
CA MET A 408 -18.07 21.55 -17.14
C MET A 408 -18.17 21.19 -18.63
N LYS A 409 -17.34 21.77 -19.50
CA LYS A 409 -17.24 21.38 -20.90
C LYS A 409 -16.92 19.88 -21.10
N THR A 410 -16.33 19.23 -20.10
CA THR A 410 -16.08 17.78 -20.12
C THR A 410 -17.33 16.95 -19.91
N ILE A 411 -18.40 17.52 -19.40
CA ILE A 411 -19.72 16.88 -19.24
C ILE A 411 -20.62 17.24 -20.42
N GLY A 412 -20.73 18.54 -20.73
CA GLY A 412 -21.58 19.02 -21.82
C GLY A 412 -21.65 20.54 -21.89
N PRO A 413 -22.37 21.07 -22.91
CA PRO A 413 -22.63 22.50 -23.02
C PRO A 413 -23.45 23.02 -21.84
N VAL A 414 -23.09 24.21 -21.35
CA VAL A 414 -23.78 24.90 -20.26
C VAL A 414 -24.57 26.06 -20.79
N LEU A 415 -25.82 26.19 -20.33
CA LEU A 415 -26.69 27.33 -20.60
C LEU A 415 -26.97 28.05 -19.29
N LYS A 416 -26.96 29.39 -19.32
CA LYS A 416 -27.43 30.19 -18.22
C LYS A 416 -28.96 30.29 -18.30
N THR A 417 -29.65 30.07 -17.18
CA THR A 417 -31.12 30.15 -17.05
C THR A 417 -31.48 31.25 -16.07
N ASP A 418 -32.73 31.58 -15.99
CA ASP A 418 -33.22 32.62 -15.08
C ASP A 418 -32.95 32.26 -13.59
N ASN A 419 -32.91 30.95 -13.27
CA ASN A 419 -32.77 30.44 -11.90
C ASN A 419 -31.42 29.77 -11.63
N GLY A 420 -30.42 29.90 -12.52
CA GLY A 420 -29.12 29.27 -12.37
C GLY A 420 -28.50 28.86 -13.70
N TYR A 421 -28.18 27.57 -13.83
CA TYR A 421 -27.55 26.99 -15.00
C TYR A 421 -28.20 25.66 -15.37
N SER A 422 -28.08 25.29 -16.64
CA SER A 422 -28.48 23.98 -17.15
C SER A 422 -27.34 23.37 -17.95
N VAL A 423 -27.01 22.10 -17.74
CA VAL A 423 -25.98 21.39 -18.50
C VAL A 423 -26.60 20.25 -19.29
N LYS A 424 -26.22 20.14 -20.57
CA LYS A 424 -26.70 19.05 -21.44
C LYS A 424 -25.86 17.78 -21.21
N PHE A 425 -26.51 16.71 -20.73
CA PHE A 425 -25.87 15.42 -20.51
C PHE A 425 -26.70 14.29 -21.12
N GLU A 426 -26.08 13.46 -21.98
CA GLU A 426 -26.73 12.34 -22.68
C GLU A 426 -28.10 12.70 -23.31
N GLY A 427 -28.16 13.91 -23.91
CA GLY A 427 -29.36 14.41 -24.59
C GLY A 427 -30.38 15.15 -23.72
N GLN A 428 -30.24 15.10 -22.41
CA GLN A 428 -31.14 15.78 -21.45
C GLN A 428 -30.47 17.03 -20.86
N TYR A 429 -31.28 18.02 -20.49
CA TYR A 429 -30.82 19.19 -19.76
C TYR A 429 -31.08 19.00 -18.27
N ILE A 430 -30.04 19.19 -17.47
CA ILE A 430 -30.09 19.04 -16.03
C ILE A 430 -29.79 20.39 -15.39
N ASP A 431 -30.75 20.90 -14.64
CA ASP A 431 -30.67 22.20 -14.00
C ASP A 431 -29.92 22.12 -12.67
N PHE A 432 -29.15 23.16 -12.36
CA PHE A 432 -28.49 23.34 -11.09
C PHE A 432 -28.42 24.82 -10.72
N SER A 433 -28.45 25.13 -9.42
CA SER A 433 -28.24 26.47 -8.92
C SER A 433 -26.79 26.71 -8.51
N LEU A 434 -26.32 27.95 -8.74
CA LEU A 434 -25.03 28.42 -8.27
C LEU A 434 -25.23 29.80 -7.62
N THR A 435 -24.83 29.92 -6.37
CA THR A 435 -24.87 31.16 -5.60
C THR A 435 -23.45 31.57 -5.24
N GLU A 436 -23.06 32.76 -5.64
CA GLU A 436 -21.74 33.32 -5.31
C GLU A 436 -21.66 33.66 -3.82
N THR A 437 -20.48 33.52 -3.23
CA THR A 437 -20.14 33.90 -1.85
C THR A 437 -18.89 34.78 -1.84
N ASP A 438 -18.57 35.39 -0.72
CA ASP A 438 -17.37 36.25 -0.59
C ASP A 438 -16.06 35.53 -0.95
N LYS A 439 -15.98 34.19 -0.81
CA LYS A 439 -14.76 33.39 -1.02
C LYS A 439 -14.90 32.32 -2.08
N GLY A 440 -15.99 32.29 -2.83
CA GLY A 440 -16.23 31.26 -3.84
C GLY A 440 -17.70 31.14 -4.20
N TYR A 441 -18.25 29.93 -4.18
CA TYR A 441 -19.65 29.72 -4.55
C TYR A 441 -20.22 28.42 -3.94
N ILE A 442 -21.55 28.36 -3.87
CA ILE A 442 -22.33 27.19 -3.46
C ILE A 442 -23.12 26.69 -4.65
N VAL A 443 -22.98 25.41 -4.98
CA VAL A 443 -23.71 24.76 -6.07
C VAL A 443 -24.68 23.74 -5.48
N SER A 444 -25.89 23.66 -6.04
CA SER A 444 -26.88 22.69 -5.59
C SER A 444 -27.58 22.01 -6.75
N ILE A 445 -27.73 20.69 -6.66
CA ILE A 445 -28.58 19.86 -7.51
C ILE A 445 -29.57 19.08 -6.66
N PRO A 446 -30.80 18.80 -7.16
CA PRO A 446 -31.75 17.92 -6.48
C PRO A 446 -31.18 16.51 -6.26
N GLU A 447 -31.45 15.91 -5.08
CA GLU A 447 -30.91 14.58 -4.72
C GLU A 447 -31.44 13.46 -5.60
N ASN A 448 -32.68 13.57 -6.12
CA ASN A 448 -33.25 12.60 -7.05
C ASN A 448 -32.37 12.40 -8.29
N ILE A 449 -31.67 13.43 -8.79
CA ILE A 449 -30.73 13.32 -9.91
C ILE A 449 -29.60 12.34 -9.60
N SER A 450 -29.15 12.27 -8.34
CA SER A 450 -28.12 11.30 -7.93
C SER A 450 -28.61 9.85 -8.01
N LYS A 451 -29.90 9.60 -7.79
CA LYS A 451 -30.52 8.28 -7.90
C LYS A 451 -30.84 7.94 -9.33
N ASP A 452 -31.42 8.92 -10.06
CA ASP A 452 -31.88 8.72 -11.43
C ASP A 452 -30.70 8.68 -12.42
N ASN A 453 -29.63 9.44 -12.16
CA ASN A 453 -28.42 9.49 -12.98
C ASN A 453 -27.14 9.55 -12.13
N PRO A 454 -26.71 8.42 -11.53
CA PRO A 454 -25.53 8.38 -10.67
C PRO A 454 -24.23 8.72 -11.42
N LYS A 455 -24.15 8.43 -12.72
CA LYS A 455 -23.00 8.79 -13.56
C LYS A 455 -22.86 10.30 -13.67
N PHE A 456 -23.95 11.01 -13.96
CA PHE A 456 -23.94 12.47 -13.98
C PHE A 456 -23.54 13.05 -12.64
N SER A 457 -24.18 12.60 -11.56
CA SER A 457 -23.89 13.08 -10.20
C SER A 457 -22.40 12.91 -9.84
N LYS A 458 -21.80 11.77 -10.17
CA LYS A 458 -20.37 11.53 -9.98
C LYS A 458 -19.52 12.55 -10.75
N LEU A 459 -19.77 12.72 -12.05
CA LEU A 459 -19.00 13.62 -12.91
C LEU A 459 -19.18 15.09 -12.47
N PHE A 460 -20.39 15.48 -12.15
CA PHE A 460 -20.71 16.82 -11.67
C PHE A 460 -19.91 17.18 -10.42
N ARG A 461 -19.90 16.31 -9.42
CA ARG A 461 -19.09 16.48 -8.21
C ARG A 461 -17.59 16.60 -8.54
N GLN A 462 -17.10 15.80 -9.48
CA GLN A 462 -15.69 15.82 -9.90
C GLN A 462 -15.30 17.13 -10.58
N VAL A 463 -16.20 17.78 -11.31
CA VAL A 463 -15.98 19.12 -11.89
C VAL A 463 -15.66 20.13 -10.79
N PHE A 464 -16.45 20.18 -9.74
CA PHE A 464 -16.26 21.15 -8.64
C PHE A 464 -15.06 20.80 -7.74
N ARG A 465 -14.74 19.51 -7.59
CA ARG A 465 -13.48 19.08 -6.96
C ARG A 465 -12.26 19.57 -7.75
N LYS A 466 -12.32 19.49 -9.09
CA LYS A 466 -11.26 20.03 -9.96
C LYS A 466 -11.20 21.56 -9.87
N ALA A 467 -12.33 22.24 -9.90
CA ALA A 467 -12.37 23.69 -9.76
C ALA A 467 -11.76 24.17 -8.44
N ALA A 468 -12.00 23.44 -7.36
CA ALA A 468 -11.48 23.76 -6.02
C ALA A 468 -9.99 23.43 -5.82
N TYR A 469 -9.51 22.32 -6.40
CA TYR A 469 -8.20 21.75 -6.05
C TYR A 469 -7.23 21.62 -7.22
N CYS A 470 -7.54 22.06 -8.42
CA CYS A 470 -6.63 21.88 -9.56
C CYS A 470 -5.29 22.55 -9.32
N GLY A 471 -4.22 21.76 -9.18
CA GLY A 471 -2.84 22.22 -9.07
C GLY A 471 -2.06 22.09 -10.39
N ALA A 472 -2.75 21.98 -11.54
CA ALA A 472 -2.13 21.85 -12.87
C ALA A 472 -1.17 20.65 -13.02
N CYS A 473 -1.42 19.54 -12.34
CA CYS A 473 -0.55 18.35 -12.39
C CYS A 473 -0.58 17.59 -13.73
N ARG A 474 -1.41 18.02 -14.68
CA ARG A 474 -1.51 17.55 -16.08
C ARG A 474 -1.95 16.08 -16.23
N VAL A 475 -2.32 15.38 -15.16
CA VAL A 475 -2.83 13.99 -15.26
C VAL A 475 -4.12 13.92 -16.10
N CYS A 476 -5.01 14.92 -15.96
CA CYS A 476 -6.23 15.01 -16.79
C CYS A 476 -5.92 15.16 -18.27
N GLU A 477 -4.86 15.91 -18.60
CA GLU A 477 -4.38 16.12 -19.97
C GLU A 477 -3.88 14.81 -20.57
N THR A 478 -3.07 14.05 -19.82
CA THR A 478 -2.54 12.76 -20.32
C THR A 478 -3.62 11.71 -20.48
N ASN A 479 -4.66 11.72 -19.63
CA ASN A 479 -5.82 10.86 -19.79
C ASN A 479 -6.71 11.24 -20.98
N CYS A 480 -6.62 12.49 -21.48
CA CYS A 480 -7.35 12.93 -22.65
C CYS A 480 -6.63 12.50 -23.93
N ARG A 481 -6.98 11.34 -24.48
CA ARG A 481 -6.38 10.83 -25.74
C ARG A 481 -6.68 11.71 -26.96
N LYS A 482 -7.71 12.55 -26.91
CA LYS A 482 -8.05 13.46 -28.00
C LYS A 482 -7.35 14.82 -27.90
N GLY A 483 -6.52 15.05 -26.86
CA GLY A 483 -5.79 16.31 -26.70
C GLY A 483 -6.68 17.53 -26.45
N CYS A 484 -7.91 17.31 -25.94
CA CYS A 484 -8.87 18.41 -25.71
C CYS A 484 -8.52 19.25 -24.49
N ILE A 485 -7.65 18.79 -23.60
CA ILE A 485 -7.26 19.47 -22.37
C ILE A 485 -5.82 19.90 -22.47
N SER A 486 -5.56 21.16 -22.22
CA SER A 486 -4.22 21.75 -22.14
C SER A 486 -4.10 22.66 -20.91
N PHE A 487 -2.88 22.89 -20.48
CA PHE A 487 -2.55 23.85 -19.42
C PHE A 487 -1.62 24.91 -20.02
N ILE A 488 -2.09 26.16 -20.07
CA ILE A 488 -1.35 27.30 -20.56
C ILE A 488 -1.20 28.28 -19.40
N ASP A 489 0.02 28.62 -19.05
CA ASP A 489 0.34 29.48 -17.91
C ASP A 489 -0.37 29.03 -16.59
N GLY A 490 -0.40 27.71 -16.35
CA GLY A 490 -1.05 27.11 -15.18
C GLY A 490 -2.59 27.06 -15.23
N LYS A 491 -3.21 27.63 -16.28
CA LYS A 491 -4.66 27.64 -16.45
C LYS A 491 -5.11 26.51 -17.38
N VAL A 492 -6.17 25.82 -16.97
CA VAL A 492 -6.79 24.80 -17.81
C VAL A 492 -7.55 25.42 -18.95
N LYS A 493 -7.41 24.84 -20.14
CA LYS A 493 -8.19 25.18 -21.33
C LYS A 493 -8.72 23.89 -21.97
N ILE A 494 -10.04 23.86 -22.23
CA ILE A 494 -10.72 22.69 -22.80
C ILE A 494 -11.41 23.09 -24.08
N GLU A 495 -10.96 22.49 -25.20
CA GLU A 495 -11.44 22.76 -26.53
C GLU A 495 -11.81 21.46 -27.25
N ASN A 496 -12.86 21.51 -28.09
CA ASN A 496 -13.30 20.40 -28.93
C ASN A 496 -13.52 19.07 -28.15
N CYS A 497 -14.02 19.16 -26.89
CA CYS A 497 -14.26 18.00 -26.06
C CYS A 497 -15.40 17.13 -26.61
N ILE A 498 -15.17 15.82 -26.69
CA ILE A 498 -16.16 14.84 -27.17
C ILE A 498 -16.93 14.16 -26.01
N ASN A 499 -16.79 14.64 -24.80
CA ASN A 499 -17.45 14.16 -23.59
C ASN A 499 -17.25 12.65 -23.31
N CYS A 500 -16.06 12.12 -23.60
CA CYS A 500 -15.72 10.71 -23.31
C CYS A 500 -15.42 10.42 -21.84
N HIS A 501 -15.29 11.43 -21.00
CA HIS A 501 -15.05 11.44 -19.57
C HIS A 501 -13.74 10.78 -19.08
N GLN A 502 -12.82 10.41 -19.97
CA GLN A 502 -11.53 9.77 -19.59
C GLN A 502 -10.66 10.64 -18.67
N CYS A 503 -10.78 11.97 -18.77
CA CYS A 503 -10.11 12.92 -17.87
C CYS A 503 -10.63 12.85 -16.42
N HIS A 504 -11.75 12.19 -16.19
CA HIS A 504 -12.33 11.94 -14.88
C HIS A 504 -11.96 10.55 -14.32
N ASP A 505 -11.27 9.69 -15.09
CA ASP A 505 -10.73 8.41 -14.63
C ASP A 505 -9.47 8.64 -13.75
N ILE A 506 -9.64 9.36 -12.68
CA ILE A 506 -8.64 9.71 -11.67
C ILE A 506 -9.30 9.49 -10.31
N ASP A 507 -8.55 9.06 -9.34
CA ASP A 507 -9.06 8.88 -7.98
C ASP A 507 -9.80 10.13 -7.48
N SER A 508 -11.05 9.95 -7.08
CA SER A 508 -11.97 11.04 -6.67
C SER A 508 -12.18 12.15 -7.72
N GLY A 509 -11.73 11.93 -8.96
CA GLY A 509 -11.82 12.88 -10.08
C GLY A 509 -10.74 13.96 -10.12
N CYS A 510 -10.00 14.16 -9.05
CA CYS A 510 -8.87 15.08 -8.96
C CYS A 510 -7.83 14.52 -7.98
N LEU A 511 -6.60 14.35 -8.43
CA LEU A 511 -5.55 13.72 -7.66
C LEU A 511 -5.19 14.53 -6.40
N LEU A 512 -5.17 15.86 -6.50
CA LEU A 512 -4.91 16.72 -5.37
C LEU A 512 -6.05 16.68 -4.35
N PHE A 513 -7.30 16.72 -4.80
CA PHE A 513 -8.45 16.52 -3.92
C PHE A 513 -8.37 15.16 -3.22
N HIS A 514 -8.04 14.09 -3.94
CA HIS A 514 -7.91 12.75 -3.35
C HIS A 514 -6.85 12.72 -2.23
N SER A 515 -5.74 13.39 -2.43
CA SER A 515 -4.65 13.45 -1.44
C SER A 515 -4.99 14.30 -0.21
N LEU A 516 -5.73 15.40 -0.40
CA LEU A 516 -6.00 16.41 0.63
C LEU A 516 -7.42 16.37 1.21
N ARG A 517 -8.31 15.52 0.65
CA ARG A 517 -9.68 15.44 1.14
C ARG A 517 -9.69 15.23 2.67
N HIS A 518 -10.54 15.99 3.33
CA HIS A 518 -10.87 15.66 4.70
C HIS A 518 -11.80 14.43 4.70
N PRO A 519 -11.65 13.50 5.64
CA PRO A 519 -12.69 12.51 5.84
C PRO A 519 -13.99 13.28 5.98
N GLN A 520 -14.93 13.04 5.09
CA GLN A 520 -16.27 13.61 5.28
C GLN A 520 -16.79 12.96 6.56
N GLY A 521 -16.67 13.71 7.66
CA GLY A 521 -17.58 13.58 8.73
C GLY A 521 -18.97 13.91 8.16
N GLY A 522 -19.56 12.99 7.44
CA GLY A 522 -20.97 12.79 7.59
C GLY A 522 -21.08 12.53 9.07
N GLY A 523 -21.51 13.54 9.82
CA GLY A 523 -21.71 13.45 11.24
C GLY A 523 -22.75 12.38 11.52
N LYS A 524 -22.35 11.15 11.49
CA LYS A 524 -22.89 10.21 12.46
C LYS A 524 -22.44 10.83 13.79
N PRO A 525 -23.35 11.27 14.64
CA PRO A 525 -23.00 11.80 15.95
C PRO A 525 -22.05 10.76 16.54
N MET A 526 -20.89 11.23 17.06
CA MET A 526 -19.90 10.34 17.65
C MET A 526 -20.67 9.42 18.59
N LYS A 527 -20.80 8.13 18.22
CA LYS A 527 -21.60 7.17 19.00
C LYS A 527 -21.06 7.28 20.42
N SER A 528 -21.92 7.48 21.39
CA SER A 528 -21.51 7.63 22.77
C SER A 528 -20.62 6.45 23.19
N LEU A 529 -19.48 6.73 23.83
CA LEU A 529 -18.65 5.68 24.43
C LEU A 529 -19.44 4.83 25.43
N ASN A 530 -20.52 5.36 26.00
CA ASN A 530 -21.44 4.62 26.86
C ASN A 530 -22.52 3.90 26.03
N SER A 531 -22.10 2.93 25.20
CA SER A 531 -23.00 2.19 24.28
C SER A 531 -23.89 1.19 25.02
N PHE A 532 -23.38 0.58 26.10
CA PHE A 532 -24.05 -0.49 26.85
C PHE A 532 -24.53 -0.07 28.23
N ALA A 533 -24.34 1.21 28.61
CA ALA A 533 -24.52 1.70 29.99
C ALA A 533 -23.74 0.80 30.98
N ASP A 534 -24.38 0.34 32.06
CA ASP A 534 -23.84 -0.67 32.95
C ASP A 534 -24.40 -2.08 32.66
N HIS A 535 -24.92 -2.27 31.44
CA HIS A 535 -25.52 -3.51 30.95
C HIS A 535 -24.75 -4.06 29.75
N ALA A 536 -23.59 -4.68 29.99
CA ALA A 536 -22.98 -5.55 28.99
C ALA A 536 -23.90 -6.77 28.77
N PRO A 537 -23.85 -7.43 27.58
CA PRO A 537 -24.65 -8.63 27.38
C PRO A 537 -24.27 -9.68 28.41
N LYS A 538 -25.27 -10.29 29.00
CA LYS A 538 -25.08 -11.46 29.86
C LYS A 538 -25.17 -12.73 29.04
N ARG A 539 -24.53 -13.80 29.51
CA ARG A 539 -24.61 -15.12 28.88
C ARG A 539 -26.05 -15.53 28.62
N ASP A 540 -26.92 -15.41 29.61
CA ASP A 540 -28.35 -15.80 29.50
C ASP A 540 -29.10 -15.02 28.41
N TRP A 541 -28.70 -13.79 28.11
CA TRP A 541 -29.31 -12.98 27.05
C TRP A 541 -28.91 -13.50 25.67
N LEU A 542 -27.63 -13.90 25.52
CA LEU A 542 -27.13 -14.52 24.31
C LEU A 542 -27.77 -15.89 24.10
N VAL A 543 -27.88 -16.72 25.13
CA VAL A 543 -28.62 -17.99 25.10
C VAL A 543 -30.04 -17.74 24.58
N SER A 544 -30.80 -16.83 25.23
CA SER A 544 -32.18 -16.51 24.83
C SER A 544 -32.28 -16.02 23.38
N PHE A 545 -31.29 -15.22 22.91
CA PHE A 545 -31.27 -14.74 21.53
C PHE A 545 -31.06 -15.85 20.52
N PHE A 546 -30.08 -16.73 20.75
CA PHE A 546 -29.79 -17.83 19.81
C PHE A 546 -30.82 -18.96 19.86
N ASP A 547 -31.48 -19.17 21.02
CA ASP A 547 -32.55 -20.16 21.17
C ASP A 547 -33.87 -19.71 20.49
N LEU A 548 -34.24 -18.44 20.67
CA LEU A 548 -35.49 -17.88 20.14
C LEU A 548 -35.35 -17.35 18.71
N LYS A 549 -34.11 -17.04 18.27
CA LYS A 549 -33.83 -16.50 16.93
C LYS A 549 -34.74 -15.28 16.60
N GLU A 550 -35.53 -15.38 15.53
CA GLU A 550 -36.44 -14.31 15.09
C GLU A 550 -37.47 -13.93 16.15
N ASP A 551 -37.97 -14.91 16.91
CA ASP A 551 -38.98 -14.71 17.94
C ASP A 551 -38.44 -13.92 19.15
N PHE A 552 -37.12 -13.85 19.34
CA PHE A 552 -36.50 -13.05 20.40
C PHE A 552 -36.95 -11.60 20.39
N PHE A 553 -37.17 -11.01 19.23
CA PHE A 553 -37.53 -9.61 19.10
C PHE A 553 -38.95 -9.30 19.61
N THR A 554 -39.79 -10.32 19.78
CA THR A 554 -41.17 -10.20 20.27
C THR A 554 -41.42 -10.91 21.60
N GLU A 555 -40.64 -11.95 21.94
CA GLU A 555 -40.88 -12.84 23.09
C GLU A 555 -39.81 -12.76 24.19
N HIS A 556 -38.91 -11.78 24.15
CA HIS A 556 -37.84 -11.61 25.15
C HIS A 556 -38.37 -11.25 26.55
N SER A 557 -37.67 -11.68 27.61
CA SER A 557 -37.96 -11.37 29.01
C SER A 557 -37.27 -10.11 29.53
N LEU A 558 -36.57 -9.33 28.69
CA LEU A 558 -35.76 -8.19 29.10
C LEU A 558 -36.64 -6.94 29.32
N GLY A 559 -36.30 -6.17 30.37
CA GLY A 559 -36.89 -4.85 30.55
C GLY A 559 -36.49 -3.86 29.41
N PRO A 560 -37.27 -2.81 29.16
CA PRO A 560 -37.09 -1.95 27.98
C PRO A 560 -35.69 -1.38 27.80
N MET A 561 -35.05 -0.91 28.87
CA MET A 561 -33.68 -0.37 28.80
C MET A 561 -32.65 -1.46 28.50
N MET A 562 -32.77 -2.64 29.13
CA MET A 562 -31.87 -3.76 28.87
C MET A 562 -32.00 -4.28 27.44
N TYR A 563 -33.23 -4.37 26.93
CA TYR A 563 -33.52 -4.75 25.55
C TYR A 563 -32.90 -3.76 24.56
N ASP A 564 -33.07 -2.44 24.76
CA ASP A 564 -32.49 -1.43 23.90
C ASP A 564 -30.95 -1.49 23.84
N MET A 565 -30.29 -1.72 25.00
CA MET A 565 -28.84 -1.85 25.06
C MET A 565 -28.37 -3.15 24.40
N PHE A 566 -29.05 -4.26 24.66
CA PHE A 566 -28.70 -5.55 24.06
C PHE A 566 -28.97 -5.55 22.55
N ARG A 567 -30.04 -4.95 22.07
CA ARG A 567 -30.33 -4.76 20.65
C ARG A 567 -29.23 -3.96 19.93
N ARG A 568 -28.63 -2.94 20.59
CA ARG A 568 -27.46 -2.24 20.05
C ARG A 568 -26.24 -3.15 19.96
N PHE A 569 -25.99 -3.93 21.01
CA PHE A 569 -24.94 -4.93 20.98
C PHE A 569 -25.11 -5.91 19.81
N LEU A 570 -26.30 -6.50 19.66
CA LEU A 570 -26.61 -7.44 18.58
C LEU A 570 -26.39 -6.81 17.19
N ARG A 571 -26.84 -5.56 17.02
CA ARG A 571 -26.62 -4.82 15.75
C ARG A 571 -25.14 -4.59 15.50
N ASP A 572 -24.39 -4.10 16.47
CA ASP A 572 -22.99 -3.77 16.31
C ASP A 572 -22.11 -5.04 16.19
N ALA A 573 -22.58 -6.19 16.70
CA ALA A 573 -22.01 -7.51 16.47
C ALA A 573 -22.38 -8.13 15.11
N GLY A 574 -23.28 -7.50 14.34
CA GLY A 574 -23.76 -8.03 13.04
C GLY A 574 -24.89 -9.05 13.14
N LEU A 575 -25.42 -9.30 14.33
CA LEU A 575 -26.42 -10.33 14.59
C LEU A 575 -27.87 -9.89 14.33
N ASN A 576 -28.10 -8.58 14.26
CA ASN A 576 -29.43 -7.96 14.11
C ASN A 576 -29.41 -6.85 13.06
N ASP A 577 -30.38 -6.91 12.13
CA ASP A 577 -30.75 -5.76 11.28
C ASP A 577 -32.25 -5.50 11.39
N LYS A 578 -32.60 -4.31 11.91
CA LYS A 578 -33.99 -3.83 12.03
C LYS A 578 -34.96 -4.81 12.72
N ASN A 579 -34.49 -5.49 13.76
CA ASN A 579 -35.16 -6.55 14.51
C ASN A 579 -35.37 -7.86 13.71
N HIS A 580 -34.44 -8.17 12.81
CA HIS A 580 -34.37 -9.45 12.13
C HIS A 580 -33.08 -10.19 12.47
N PHE A 581 -33.18 -11.49 12.62
CA PHE A 581 -32.04 -12.40 12.79
C PHE A 581 -31.27 -12.47 11.45
N THR A 582 -30.01 -12.08 11.44
CA THR A 582 -29.24 -11.93 10.19
C THR A 582 -28.68 -13.27 9.68
N PRO A 583 -28.33 -13.38 8.38
CA PRO A 583 -27.59 -14.54 7.88
C PRO A 583 -26.25 -14.75 8.62
N PHE A 584 -25.63 -13.69 9.12
CA PHE A 584 -24.45 -13.78 9.97
C PHE A 584 -24.80 -14.42 11.33
N ALA A 585 -25.93 -14.08 11.93
CA ALA A 585 -26.38 -14.69 13.17
C ALA A 585 -26.71 -16.18 12.99
N GLU A 586 -27.25 -16.59 11.82
CA GLU A 586 -27.45 -17.99 11.46
C GLU A 586 -26.10 -18.74 11.44
N LEU A 587 -25.13 -18.21 10.73
CA LEU A 587 -23.79 -18.78 10.66
C LEU A 587 -23.16 -18.90 12.06
N ILE A 588 -23.23 -17.86 12.90
CA ILE A 588 -22.72 -17.88 14.27
C ILE A 588 -23.42 -18.96 15.12
N SER A 589 -24.73 -19.15 14.91
CA SER A 589 -25.51 -20.21 15.57
C SER A 589 -25.06 -21.61 15.14
N GLU A 590 -24.77 -21.81 13.86
CA GLU A 590 -24.33 -23.08 13.25
C GLU A 590 -22.90 -23.45 13.67
N ILE A 591 -21.98 -22.48 13.69
CA ILE A 591 -20.60 -22.67 14.23
C ILE A 591 -20.64 -23.03 15.73
N GLY A 592 -21.69 -22.59 16.43
CA GLY A 592 -21.79 -22.62 17.88
C GLY A 592 -21.32 -21.32 18.52
N TRP A 593 -22.25 -20.46 18.90
CA TRP A 593 -22.02 -19.08 19.31
C TRP A 593 -21.07 -18.91 20.53
N GLU A 594 -20.84 -19.98 21.32
CA GLU A 594 -19.89 -19.98 22.45
C GLU A 594 -18.46 -20.38 22.08
N THR A 595 -18.20 -20.76 20.81
CA THR A 595 -16.85 -21.09 20.35
C THR A 595 -15.98 -19.85 20.20
N ASP A 596 -14.66 -20.00 20.36
CA ASP A 596 -13.72 -18.89 20.13
C ASP A 596 -13.79 -18.36 18.70
N THR A 597 -14.05 -19.22 17.72
CA THR A 597 -14.28 -18.84 16.31
C THR A 597 -15.47 -17.91 16.15
N ALA A 598 -16.65 -18.29 16.67
CA ALA A 598 -17.88 -17.50 16.58
C ALA A 598 -17.72 -16.15 17.34
N LEU A 599 -17.17 -16.22 18.56
CA LEU A 599 -16.89 -15.03 19.38
C LEU A 599 -15.88 -14.11 18.74
N GLY A 600 -14.86 -14.66 18.06
CA GLY A 600 -13.85 -13.90 17.32
C GLY A 600 -14.47 -13.14 16.14
N LEU A 601 -15.35 -13.77 15.36
CA LEU A 601 -16.08 -13.12 14.26
C LEU A 601 -16.97 -11.98 14.79
N MET A 602 -17.71 -12.22 15.89
CA MET A 602 -18.51 -11.18 16.55
C MET A 602 -17.65 -10.04 17.09
N LEU A 603 -16.50 -10.35 17.69
CA LEU A 603 -15.57 -9.33 18.20
C LEU A 603 -15.02 -8.43 17.10
N VAL A 604 -14.73 -8.97 15.91
CA VAL A 604 -14.31 -8.15 14.75
C VAL A 604 -15.38 -7.11 14.41
N ASN A 605 -16.63 -7.50 14.31
CA ASN A 605 -17.72 -6.57 14.03
C ASN A 605 -17.87 -5.53 15.14
N LEU A 606 -17.84 -5.95 16.40
CA LEU A 606 -17.91 -5.06 17.57
C LEU A 606 -16.75 -4.06 17.59
N ALA A 607 -15.54 -4.49 17.29
CA ALA A 607 -14.37 -3.62 17.21
C ALA A 607 -14.53 -2.54 16.13
N MET A 608 -15.15 -2.87 15.00
CA MET A 608 -15.34 -1.95 13.88
C MET A 608 -16.56 -1.03 14.03
N GLU A 609 -17.61 -1.44 14.75
CA GLU A 609 -18.89 -0.74 14.81
C GLU A 609 -19.22 -0.14 16.18
N ASN A 610 -18.61 -0.63 17.26
CA ASN A 610 -18.95 -0.20 18.62
C ASN A 610 -17.83 0.65 19.25
N PRO A 611 -18.05 1.93 19.53
CA PRO A 611 -17.03 2.82 20.08
C PRO A 611 -16.52 2.42 21.46
N GLN A 612 -17.36 1.79 22.29
CA GLN A 612 -16.97 1.38 23.63
C GLN A 612 -15.99 0.20 23.58
N ILE A 613 -16.24 -0.80 22.72
CA ILE A 613 -15.31 -1.92 22.49
C ILE A 613 -14.05 -1.44 21.77
N ALA A 614 -14.21 -0.57 20.76
CA ALA A 614 -13.09 0.04 20.06
C ALA A 614 -12.16 0.80 21.03
N TRP A 615 -12.72 1.55 21.97
CA TRP A 615 -11.95 2.30 22.95
C TRP A 615 -11.20 1.36 23.90
N TYR A 616 -11.83 0.29 24.38
CA TYR A 616 -11.17 -0.73 25.21
C TYR A 616 -9.97 -1.35 24.47
N ILE A 617 -10.16 -1.78 23.23
CA ILE A 617 -9.10 -2.37 22.41
C ILE A 617 -7.94 -1.39 22.19
N ASN A 618 -8.21 -0.11 21.99
CA ASN A 618 -7.20 0.89 21.67
C ASN A 618 -6.45 1.46 22.89
N ASN A 619 -7.02 1.38 24.09
CA ASN A 619 -6.45 2.06 25.26
C ASN A 619 -5.99 1.10 26.38
N PHE A 620 -6.29 -0.20 26.26
CA PHE A 620 -5.80 -1.18 27.21
C PHE A 620 -4.62 -1.95 26.61
N GLU A 621 -3.46 -1.87 27.27
CA GLU A 621 -2.29 -2.68 26.96
C GLU A 621 -2.50 -4.12 27.44
N LEU A 622 -1.97 -5.09 26.68
CA LEU A 622 -2.10 -6.49 26.99
C LEU A 622 -1.34 -6.85 28.28
N GLY A 623 -2.02 -7.54 29.19
CA GLY A 623 -1.45 -8.01 30.44
C GLY A 623 -1.19 -6.91 31.47
N TYR A 624 -1.59 -5.66 31.19
CA TYR A 624 -1.47 -4.57 32.15
C TYR A 624 -2.70 -4.50 33.04
N TYR A 625 -2.50 -4.22 34.36
CA TYR A 625 -3.52 -4.17 35.37
C TYR A 625 -4.09 -2.75 35.49
N TYR A 626 -5.36 -2.58 35.15
CA TYR A 626 -6.04 -1.29 35.21
C TYR A 626 -6.98 -1.23 36.41
N GLU A 627 -6.61 -0.45 37.41
CA GLU A 627 -7.51 -0.11 38.50
C GLU A 627 -8.74 0.60 37.99
N ARG A 628 -9.88 0.37 38.61
CA ARG A 628 -11.14 1.04 38.25
C ARG A 628 -11.00 2.57 38.17
N THR A 629 -10.34 3.17 39.17
CA THR A 629 -10.13 4.62 39.25
C THR A 629 -9.35 5.16 38.06
N ASN A 630 -8.32 4.47 37.63
CA ASN A 630 -7.50 4.85 36.48
C ASN A 630 -8.33 4.85 35.19
N VAL A 631 -9.16 3.84 34.98
CA VAL A 631 -10.05 3.79 33.79
C VAL A 631 -11.10 4.89 33.84
N GLU A 632 -11.69 5.20 35.00
CA GLU A 632 -12.63 6.29 35.18
C GLU A 632 -11.97 7.65 34.87
N GLU A 633 -10.71 7.85 35.28
CA GLU A 633 -9.91 9.05 34.97
C GLU A 633 -9.60 9.17 33.47
N MET A 634 -9.17 8.09 32.82
CA MET A 634 -8.95 8.06 31.37
C MET A 634 -10.20 8.45 30.57
N LEU A 635 -11.36 7.95 30.99
CA LEU A 635 -12.65 8.26 30.35
C LEU A 635 -13.08 9.72 30.60
N THR A 636 -12.89 10.23 31.83
CA THR A 636 -13.25 11.62 32.16
C THR A 636 -12.35 12.64 31.47
N ALA A 637 -11.10 12.28 31.17
CA ALA A 637 -10.20 13.08 30.35
C ALA A 637 -10.70 13.27 28.89
N LEU A 638 -11.63 12.41 28.44
CA LEU A 638 -12.31 12.46 27.14
C LEU A 638 -13.70 13.11 27.23
N ASP A 639 -13.96 13.94 28.23
CA ASP A 639 -15.26 14.58 28.48
C ASP A 639 -16.44 13.62 28.74
N VAL A 640 -16.15 12.36 29.08
CA VAL A 640 -17.18 11.41 29.54
C VAL A 640 -17.61 11.79 30.95
N LYS A 641 -18.93 11.88 31.19
CA LYS A 641 -19.44 12.23 32.51
C LYS A 641 -19.05 11.17 33.54
N PRO A 642 -18.68 11.53 34.80
CA PRO A 642 -18.25 10.56 35.81
C PRO A 642 -19.24 9.41 36.06
N LYS A 643 -20.54 9.65 35.94
CA LYS A 643 -21.56 8.61 36.03
C LYS A 643 -21.47 7.60 34.90
N ASP A 644 -21.24 8.10 33.67
CA ASP A 644 -21.15 7.26 32.48
C ASP A 644 -19.81 6.49 32.48
N ALA A 645 -18.71 7.10 32.93
CA ALA A 645 -17.42 6.42 33.10
C ALA A 645 -17.55 5.21 34.03
N LYS A 646 -18.22 5.36 35.18
CA LYS A 646 -18.52 4.24 36.08
C LYS A 646 -19.34 3.13 35.43
N SER A 647 -20.32 3.51 34.60
CA SER A 647 -21.12 2.53 33.86
C SER A 647 -20.31 1.76 32.83
N ILE A 648 -19.42 2.45 32.11
CA ILE A 648 -18.51 1.84 31.11
C ILE A 648 -17.59 0.81 31.78
N VAL A 649 -16.94 1.16 32.89
CA VAL A 649 -16.07 0.23 33.64
C VAL A 649 -16.85 -1.00 34.10
N LYS A 650 -18.07 -0.83 34.61
CA LYS A 650 -18.93 -1.99 34.96
C LYS A 650 -19.26 -2.85 33.75
N ALA A 651 -19.51 -2.23 32.59
CA ALA A 651 -19.77 -2.99 31.36
C ALA A 651 -18.56 -3.84 30.95
N TYR A 652 -17.35 -3.29 31.03
CA TYR A 652 -16.13 -4.09 30.76
C TYR A 652 -15.98 -5.27 31.70
N LYS A 653 -16.18 -5.07 33.01
CA LYS A 653 -16.14 -6.17 34.00
C LYS A 653 -17.18 -7.26 33.70
N ARG A 654 -18.37 -6.88 33.26
CA ARG A 654 -19.42 -7.83 32.89
C ARG A 654 -19.16 -8.60 31.62
N ILE A 655 -18.53 -7.99 30.62
CA ILE A 655 -18.23 -8.67 29.36
C ILE A 655 -17.18 -9.77 29.58
N THR A 656 -16.28 -9.59 30.55
CA THR A 656 -15.28 -10.60 30.90
C THR A 656 -15.89 -11.83 31.58
N ASP A 657 -17.09 -11.71 32.18
CA ASP A 657 -17.84 -12.82 32.77
C ASP A 657 -18.67 -13.60 31.72
N THR A 658 -18.67 -13.16 30.46
CA THR A 658 -19.33 -13.85 29.34
C THR A 658 -18.35 -14.74 28.59
N PRO A 659 -18.80 -15.53 27.59
CA PRO A 659 -17.89 -16.29 26.72
C PRO A 659 -16.80 -15.45 26.03
N PHE A 660 -17.00 -14.13 25.87
CA PHE A 660 -15.92 -13.24 25.39
C PHE A 660 -14.70 -13.24 26.32
N GLY A 661 -14.88 -13.28 27.65
CA GLY A 661 -13.79 -13.41 28.61
C GLY A 661 -13.37 -14.85 28.82
N THR A 662 -14.33 -15.77 29.05
CA THR A 662 -14.03 -17.13 29.46
C THR A 662 -13.59 -18.07 28.34
N THR A 663 -14.14 -17.95 27.16
CA THR A 663 -13.81 -18.80 25.99
C THR A 663 -12.83 -18.09 25.04
N LEU A 664 -13.15 -16.86 24.61
CA LEU A 664 -12.31 -16.09 23.69
C LEU A 664 -11.06 -15.50 24.38
N ASN A 665 -11.06 -15.40 25.72
CA ASN A 665 -9.98 -14.78 26.50
C ASN A 665 -9.75 -13.30 26.19
N PHE A 666 -10.81 -12.53 25.90
CA PHE A 666 -10.71 -11.12 25.57
C PHE A 666 -10.19 -10.23 26.72
N GLY A 667 -10.35 -10.70 27.95
CA GLY A 667 -9.88 -10.08 29.18
C GLY A 667 -10.50 -10.74 30.41
N TYR A 668 -10.02 -10.36 31.58
CA TYR A 668 -10.51 -10.85 32.86
C TYR A 668 -10.43 -9.77 33.95
N VAL A 669 -11.08 -10.03 35.08
CA VAL A 669 -10.97 -9.22 36.29
C VAL A 669 -10.18 -10.01 37.34
N THR A 670 -9.22 -9.35 37.98
CA THR A 670 -8.41 -9.96 39.06
C THR A 670 -9.19 -10.04 40.37
N ASP A 671 -8.67 -10.79 41.36
CA ASP A 671 -9.20 -10.83 42.71
C ASP A 671 -9.17 -9.45 43.42
N GLU A 672 -8.30 -8.55 42.97
CA GLU A 672 -8.16 -7.18 43.45
C GLU A 672 -9.09 -6.20 42.72
N ASP A 673 -9.98 -6.69 41.85
CA ASP A 673 -10.96 -5.93 41.06
C ASP A 673 -10.36 -5.12 39.90
N ASP A 674 -9.13 -5.41 39.43
CA ASP A 674 -8.49 -4.80 38.31
C ASP A 674 -8.94 -5.43 36.98
N LEU A 675 -9.06 -4.61 35.95
CA LEU A 675 -9.32 -5.03 34.56
C LEU A 675 -8.01 -5.35 33.87
N VAL A 676 -7.92 -6.52 33.25
CA VAL A 676 -6.78 -6.94 32.44
C VAL A 676 -7.27 -7.35 31.06
N ARG A 677 -6.66 -6.79 30.03
CA ARG A 677 -6.88 -7.21 28.65
C ARG A 677 -5.92 -8.35 28.32
N SER A 678 -6.43 -9.40 27.66
CA SER A 678 -5.66 -10.59 27.30
C SER A 678 -5.55 -10.76 25.77
N LYS A 679 -4.61 -11.60 25.35
CA LYS A 679 -4.55 -12.10 23.99
C LYS A 679 -5.72 -13.07 23.80
N CYS A 680 -6.48 -12.87 22.71
CA CYS A 680 -7.62 -13.74 22.38
C CYS A 680 -7.17 -15.14 21.94
N ASN A 681 -7.96 -16.14 22.30
CA ASN A 681 -7.85 -17.47 21.73
C ASN A 681 -8.35 -17.44 20.28
N MET A 682 -7.68 -18.16 19.41
CA MET A 682 -8.04 -18.24 17.99
C MET A 682 -7.68 -19.63 17.47
N SER A 683 -8.65 -20.54 17.49
CA SER A 683 -8.48 -21.91 16.99
C SER A 683 -8.58 -21.99 15.45
N ASP A 684 -9.25 -21.05 14.83
CA ASP A 684 -9.43 -20.96 13.39
C ASP A 684 -8.83 -19.68 12.81
N ALA A 685 -7.78 -19.83 12.00
CA ALA A 685 -7.09 -18.69 11.38
C ALA A 685 -7.95 -17.91 10.38
N ARG A 686 -9.07 -18.47 9.88
CA ARG A 686 -10.01 -17.75 9.00
C ARG A 686 -10.65 -16.54 9.70
N VAL A 687 -10.72 -16.55 11.03
CA VAL A 687 -11.15 -15.37 11.81
C VAL A 687 -10.20 -14.19 11.60
N LEU A 688 -8.89 -14.43 11.53
CA LEU A 688 -7.90 -13.40 11.18
C LEU A 688 -8.11 -12.92 9.73
N LEU A 689 -8.41 -13.83 8.80
CA LEU A 689 -8.69 -13.47 7.41
C LEU A 689 -9.93 -12.57 7.30
N TYR A 690 -11.02 -12.91 8.01
CA TYR A 690 -12.22 -12.06 8.10
C TYR A 690 -11.88 -10.66 8.66
N ALA A 691 -11.10 -10.61 9.72
CA ALA A 691 -10.68 -9.35 10.32
C ALA A 691 -9.84 -8.47 9.38
N LEU A 692 -8.96 -9.08 8.56
CA LEU A 692 -8.18 -8.36 7.56
C LEU A 692 -9.07 -7.75 6.48
N TYR A 693 -10.08 -8.47 6.00
CA TYR A 693 -11.04 -7.94 5.03
C TYR A 693 -11.89 -6.82 5.63
N LYS A 694 -12.41 -6.99 6.85
CA LYS A 694 -13.15 -5.91 7.57
C LYS A 694 -12.27 -4.67 7.78
N PHE A 695 -11.01 -4.86 8.12
CA PHE A 695 -10.06 -3.77 8.25
C PHE A 695 -9.82 -3.07 6.90
N ALA A 696 -9.63 -3.81 5.81
CA ALA A 696 -9.47 -3.27 4.46
C ALA A 696 -10.69 -2.44 4.03
N GLU A 697 -11.90 -2.96 4.23
CA GLU A 697 -13.17 -2.29 3.94
C GLU A 697 -13.30 -0.96 4.70
N LYS A 698 -12.91 -0.91 5.97
CA LYS A 698 -12.89 0.34 6.76
C LYS A 698 -11.79 1.30 6.31
N CYS A 699 -10.69 0.80 5.75
CA CYS A 699 -9.60 1.58 5.19
C CYS A 699 -9.82 1.92 3.69
N ASN A 700 -11.04 2.16 3.25
CA ASN A 700 -11.41 2.46 1.85
C ASN A 700 -11.03 1.36 0.85
N ASP A 701 -11.23 0.12 1.23
CA ASP A 701 -10.97 -1.10 0.45
C ASP A 701 -9.49 -1.25 0.04
N TYR A 702 -8.58 -0.79 0.92
CA TYR A 702 -7.15 -0.95 0.72
C TYR A 702 -6.73 -2.38 1.04
N LYS A 703 -6.36 -3.12 0.02
CA LYS A 703 -6.10 -4.57 0.08
C LYS A 703 -4.61 -4.95 0.10
N GLU A 704 -3.70 -3.99 0.19
CA GLU A 704 -2.26 -4.25 0.25
C GLU A 704 -1.64 -3.61 1.50
N PHE A 705 -1.20 -4.42 2.45
CA PHE A 705 -0.63 -3.98 3.72
C PHE A 705 0.84 -4.37 3.82
N HIS A 706 1.66 -3.50 4.41
CA HIS A 706 2.93 -3.92 4.98
C HIS A 706 2.69 -4.46 6.40
N LEU A 707 3.44 -5.48 6.83
CA LEU A 707 3.23 -6.09 8.15
C LEU A 707 3.32 -5.05 9.28
N SER A 708 4.31 -4.15 9.24
CA SER A 708 4.45 -3.05 10.21
C SER A 708 3.23 -2.13 10.29
N TYR A 709 2.42 -2.04 9.22
CA TYR A 709 1.20 -1.25 9.22
C TYR A 709 0.14 -1.80 10.19
N LEU A 710 0.10 -3.11 10.37
CA LEU A 710 -0.83 -3.76 11.30
C LEU A 710 -0.43 -3.51 12.78
N TYR A 711 0.84 -3.21 13.04
CA TYR A 711 1.36 -2.90 14.36
C TYR A 711 1.39 -1.40 14.69
N ASP A 712 1.15 -0.53 13.69
CA ASP A 712 1.23 0.91 13.88
C ASP A 712 0.09 1.44 14.74
N GLU A 713 0.44 1.85 15.96
CA GLU A 713 -0.49 2.36 16.96
C GLU A 713 -0.66 3.87 16.93
N SER A 714 0.26 4.58 16.28
CA SER A 714 0.31 6.06 16.30
C SER A 714 -0.63 6.72 15.29
N VAL A 715 -1.17 5.94 14.33
CA VAL A 715 -2.04 6.45 13.27
C VAL A 715 -3.50 6.22 13.64
N GLU A 716 -4.27 7.28 13.73
CA GLU A 716 -5.73 7.17 13.76
C GLU A 716 -6.21 6.57 12.44
N ARG A 717 -6.84 5.42 12.50
CA ARG A 717 -7.37 4.66 11.38
C ARG A 717 -8.88 4.62 11.44
N ASP A 718 -9.51 4.52 10.28
CA ASP A 718 -10.96 4.32 10.20
C ASP A 718 -11.39 2.93 10.70
N GLY A 719 -10.44 1.96 10.77
CA GLY A 719 -10.63 0.61 11.31
C GLY A 719 -9.56 0.24 12.34
N ILE A 720 -9.83 -0.78 13.14
CA ILE A 720 -8.87 -1.31 14.13
C ILE A 720 -8.12 -2.48 13.52
N SER A 721 -6.78 -2.48 13.65
CA SER A 721 -5.95 -3.57 13.15
C SER A 721 -6.32 -4.92 13.79
N PRO A 722 -6.37 -6.02 13.02
CA PRO A 722 -6.54 -7.37 13.54
C PRO A 722 -5.55 -7.75 14.65
N VAL A 723 -4.30 -7.26 14.53
CA VAL A 723 -3.26 -7.44 15.57
C VAL A 723 -3.73 -6.87 16.90
N ARG A 724 -4.34 -5.68 16.88
CA ARG A 724 -4.90 -5.07 18.09
C ARG A 724 -6.14 -5.78 18.59
N ILE A 725 -7.06 -6.14 17.68
CA ILE A 725 -8.31 -6.82 18.07
C ILE A 725 -8.00 -8.07 18.88
N PHE A 726 -7.10 -8.91 18.39
CA PHE A 726 -6.80 -10.22 18.99
C PHE A 726 -5.58 -10.23 19.93
N GLY A 727 -4.84 -9.14 20.02
CA GLY A 727 -3.64 -9.09 20.86
C GLY A 727 -2.46 -9.91 20.31
N LEU A 728 -2.28 -9.97 19.00
CA LEU A 728 -1.21 -10.70 18.32
C LEU A 728 0.09 -9.88 18.32
N THR A 729 0.76 -9.80 19.46
CA THR A 729 1.99 -9.01 19.62
C THR A 729 3.24 -9.71 19.12
N ASP A 730 3.22 -11.04 19.00
CA ASP A 730 4.33 -11.84 18.47
C ASP A 730 4.30 -11.80 16.93
N GLU A 731 5.32 -11.15 16.33
CA GLU A 731 5.42 -10.98 14.90
C GLU A 731 5.64 -12.31 14.16
N GLU A 732 6.39 -13.24 14.74
CA GLU A 732 6.66 -14.54 14.11
C GLU A 732 5.41 -15.44 14.12
N GLU A 733 4.63 -15.38 15.18
CA GLU A 733 3.32 -16.04 15.24
C GLU A 733 2.39 -15.49 14.15
N LEU A 734 2.27 -14.16 14.04
CA LEU A 734 1.44 -13.53 13.01
C LEU A 734 1.91 -13.90 11.60
N LYS A 735 3.21 -13.88 11.32
CA LYS A 735 3.77 -14.31 10.04
C LYS A 735 3.41 -15.77 9.73
N SER A 736 3.51 -16.65 10.73
CA SER A 736 3.15 -18.06 10.56
C SER A 736 1.67 -18.24 10.21
N LEU A 737 0.77 -17.54 10.90
CA LEU A 737 -0.67 -17.56 10.62
C LEU A 737 -0.96 -17.04 9.20
N LEU A 738 -0.37 -15.93 8.80
CA LEU A 738 -0.58 -15.32 7.49
C LEU A 738 -0.01 -16.19 6.35
N LEU A 739 1.14 -16.83 6.55
CA LEU A 739 1.69 -17.80 5.59
C LEU A 739 0.81 -19.04 5.46
N GLY A 740 0.28 -19.55 6.58
CA GLY A 740 -0.68 -20.65 6.60
C GLY A 740 -1.95 -20.30 5.80
N LEU A 741 -2.54 -19.13 6.06
CA LEU A 741 -3.69 -18.62 5.30
C LEU A 741 -3.38 -18.44 3.81
N SER A 742 -2.20 -17.92 3.49
CA SER A 742 -1.77 -17.73 2.09
C SER A 742 -1.59 -19.05 1.34
N ALA A 743 -1.15 -20.09 2.03
CA ALA A 743 -1.01 -21.43 1.45
C ALA A 743 -2.35 -22.14 1.27
N GLN A 744 -3.24 -21.99 2.23
CA GLN A 744 -4.52 -22.68 2.26
C GLN A 744 -5.62 -21.96 1.44
N TYR A 745 -5.62 -20.63 1.42
CA TYR A 745 -6.62 -19.78 0.75
C TYR A 745 -5.96 -18.77 -0.21
N PRO A 746 -5.21 -19.22 -1.23
CA PRO A 746 -4.47 -18.34 -2.14
C PRO A 746 -5.39 -17.42 -2.97
N GLU A 747 -6.67 -17.77 -3.13
CA GLU A 747 -7.70 -16.97 -3.78
C GLU A 747 -8.21 -15.81 -2.92
N PHE A 748 -7.90 -15.79 -1.62
CA PHE A 748 -8.26 -14.71 -0.69
C PHE A 748 -7.05 -13.86 -0.30
N ILE A 749 -5.93 -14.49 0.02
CA ILE A 749 -4.79 -13.77 0.59
C ILE A 749 -3.48 -14.27 -0.02
N ASN A 750 -2.53 -13.37 -0.15
CA ASN A 750 -1.14 -13.71 -0.32
C ASN A 750 -0.29 -12.94 0.68
N ALA A 751 0.51 -13.66 1.44
CA ALA A 751 1.48 -13.11 2.37
C ALA A 751 2.89 -13.46 1.88
N THR A 752 3.76 -12.45 1.80
CA THR A 752 5.16 -12.62 1.38
C THR A 752 6.08 -11.94 2.40
N PHE A 753 6.89 -12.74 3.09
CA PHE A 753 7.84 -12.28 4.09
C PHE A 753 9.25 -12.64 3.67
N THR A 754 9.74 -12.01 2.59
CA THR A 754 11.10 -12.19 2.08
C THR A 754 11.71 -10.83 1.76
N ASN A 755 12.99 -10.61 2.13
CA ASN A 755 13.81 -9.46 1.69
C ASN A 755 13.04 -8.14 1.66
N ASP A 756 12.89 -7.38 2.70
CA ASP A 756 12.21 -6.08 2.74
C ASP A 756 10.74 -6.06 2.24
N LEU A 757 10.22 -7.21 1.78
CA LEU A 757 8.84 -7.38 1.33
C LEU A 757 8.03 -8.10 2.41
N GLN A 758 7.68 -7.38 3.46
CA GLN A 758 6.72 -7.84 4.46
C GLN A 758 5.31 -7.42 4.04
N THR A 759 4.81 -8.01 2.93
CA THR A 759 3.58 -7.56 2.28
C THR A 759 2.48 -8.60 2.43
N ILE A 760 1.30 -8.14 2.77
CA ILE A 760 0.05 -8.89 2.82
C ILE A 760 -0.86 -8.29 1.76
N THR A 761 -1.27 -9.09 0.79
CA THR A 761 -2.18 -8.67 -0.29
C THR A 761 -3.47 -9.47 -0.21
N LEU A 762 -4.57 -8.82 0.05
CA LEU A 762 -5.91 -9.41 -0.08
C LEU A 762 -6.34 -9.42 -1.54
N ARG A 763 -7.05 -10.48 -1.94
CA ARG A 763 -7.56 -10.62 -3.29
C ARG A 763 -8.84 -9.79 -3.49
N ASP A 764 -9.36 -9.78 -4.71
CA ASP A 764 -10.61 -9.08 -5.04
C ASP A 764 -11.83 -9.89 -4.57
N LYS A 765 -11.97 -9.92 -3.26
CA LYS A 765 -13.02 -10.56 -2.47
C LYS A 765 -13.48 -9.59 -1.38
N THR A 766 -14.53 -9.93 -0.67
CA THR A 766 -15.12 -9.17 0.44
C THR A 766 -15.05 -9.96 1.74
N SER A 767 -15.35 -9.31 2.86
CA SER A 767 -15.50 -10.01 4.14
C SER A 767 -16.65 -11.03 4.11
N GLU A 768 -17.69 -10.82 3.32
CA GLU A 768 -18.79 -11.78 3.15
C GLU A 768 -18.32 -13.05 2.43
N ASP A 769 -17.49 -12.93 1.37
CA ASP A 769 -16.89 -14.10 0.71
C ASP A 769 -16.04 -14.95 1.69
N VAL A 770 -15.43 -14.33 2.71
CA VAL A 770 -14.70 -15.09 3.75
C VAL A 770 -15.65 -15.87 4.65
N LEU A 771 -16.84 -15.34 4.93
CA LEU A 771 -17.86 -16.06 5.71
C LEU A 771 -18.36 -17.31 4.97
N ASP A 772 -18.35 -17.32 3.64
CA ASP A 772 -18.72 -18.51 2.86
C ASP A 772 -17.78 -19.70 3.13
N LEU A 773 -16.49 -19.45 3.43
CA LEU A 773 -15.56 -20.51 3.83
C LEU A 773 -15.95 -21.25 5.11
N PHE A 774 -16.67 -20.58 6.02
CA PHE A 774 -17.21 -21.23 7.22
C PHE A 774 -18.51 -21.99 6.91
N ARG A 775 -19.32 -21.50 5.96
CA ARG A 775 -20.56 -22.16 5.51
C ARG A 775 -20.29 -23.46 4.77
N GLU A 776 -19.17 -23.56 4.05
CA GLU A 776 -18.76 -24.78 3.34
C GLU A 776 -18.38 -25.93 4.27
N ASP A 777 -18.03 -25.65 5.52
CA ASP A 777 -17.63 -26.65 6.52
C ASP A 777 -18.83 -27.19 7.35
N ILE A 778 -19.99 -26.54 7.28
CA ILE A 778 -21.22 -26.89 8.00
C ILE A 778 -22.15 -27.70 7.11
#